data_8b44c7f2c5881cc7e444ce5bcaa40069
#
_entry.id   8b44c7f2c5881cc7e444ce5bcaa40069
#
_cell.length_a   1.000
_cell.length_b   1.000
_cell.length_c   1.000
_cell.angle_alpha   90.00
_cell.angle_beta   90.00
_cell.angle_gamma   90.00
#
_symmetry.space_group_name_H-M   'P 1'
#
loop_
_entity.id
_entity.type
_entity.pdbx_description
1 polymer ?
#
loop_
_entity_poly.entity_id
_entity_poly.type
_entity_poly.pdbx_seq_one_letter_code
_entity_poly.pdbx_strand_id
1 'polypeptide(L)'
;MRYGQQQLVFLNGLFLVLLLGIYGEDLLHVSLGALALGMAGFFFLSLFLLVRESSRTWLAFLLLFLFFGAWRFAWGEALPADDVSHWLGRETSVEGVLVEAPHVRWTAQGVLVRYTVEAKRVRISGEEQAASGALYVSEMRENVGDLPEIGAEITAFGKVKGIYGYGNPGRIDVERAAAVKGVRARLSAKKPGIHWETGEAYPVLRWSERVRSAYRASMESVMPKEDAAAIFAMLFGGYEGIKPELVEAFTATGIVHILSVSGSHITLLAAVMAWFGALLRLRPVVTAVFVTVVVVLYCVLAGCVPPAVRAGAMGLLAFFALALERENDARRLLALVGMMLLFFEPLLAFDVSFQLSFAATAGLLYLAPPFCERLSTLRFLPRFAALSLAVTLGAQLATLPLLAWYFHRLSLSSLIANIIVVPVVELVIVAGLFAGLASFVLPFLAKIVFLADSLLLGLVYECTRLLAVMPGGEVYLPTFSVPLALVYFAMLAVFVQPEERREAVFSWCSERRKVIFAAFLFAAAAVALWQISRPQEMTVHFIDVGQGDAALVVTPHGRALMIDTGGTRDGGYDIGSRVDVPYLSHYGVRRLDYIILTHVHEDHAGGAGGIVRHIPIGMILTAHEPRSEYARVLGCSLDAPEMQHLAPAEAGEHINLDGVAVDILYAPQMEDGAAEGATGNEYSNVIRVSYGAASFLFTGDLVAEQEKAMLVEGKNPQCTVLKVAHHGSKTSTTEDFLAAAQPRFAVISVGRDNNFGHPAPEVIGRLQKNGIKIYRTDEDGAVVCRTDGKTLRIETFR
;
A
#
# COMPACT_ATOMS: atom_id res chain seq x y z
N MET A 1 -34.47 24.30 9.33
CA MET A 1 -33.99 22.98 8.88
C MET A 1 -33.73 22.87 7.38
N ARG A 2 -34.65 23.26 6.46
CA ARG A 2 -34.46 23.13 4.99
C ARG A 2 -33.23 23.88 4.45
N TYR A 3 -32.95 25.11 4.90
CA TYR A 3 -31.83 25.90 4.45
C TYR A 3 -30.45 25.27 4.80
N GLY A 4 -30.30 24.78 6.04
CA GLY A 4 -29.07 24.08 6.46
C GLY A 4 -28.79 22.79 5.72
N GLN A 5 -29.84 22.03 5.34
CA GLN A 5 -29.68 20.80 4.52
C GLN A 5 -29.27 21.12 3.08
N GLN A 6 -29.81 22.18 2.48
CA GLN A 6 -29.42 22.63 1.15
C GLN A 6 -27.95 23.06 1.09
N GLN A 7 -27.46 23.79 2.12
CA GLN A 7 -26.05 24.15 2.23
C GLN A 7 -25.15 22.92 2.35
N LEU A 8 -25.53 21.92 3.16
CA LEU A 8 -24.76 20.69 3.33
C LEU A 8 -24.64 19.91 2.01
N VAL A 9 -25.75 19.76 1.29
CA VAL A 9 -25.76 19.07 -0.01
C VAL A 9 -24.88 19.81 -1.01
N PHE A 10 -24.92 21.13 -1.01
CA PHE A 10 -24.11 21.95 -1.90
C PHE A 10 -22.61 21.83 -1.59
N LEU A 11 -22.20 21.93 -0.30
CA LEU A 11 -20.80 21.81 0.11
C LEU A 11 -20.24 20.42 -0.21
N ASN A 12 -21.01 19.36 0.09
CA ASN A 12 -20.61 18.01 -0.29
C ASN A 12 -20.49 17.84 -1.82
N GLY A 13 -21.40 18.48 -2.57
CA GLY A 13 -21.34 18.51 -4.03
C GLY A 13 -20.07 19.19 -4.55
N LEU A 14 -19.69 20.35 -3.97
CA LEU A 14 -18.44 21.03 -4.31
C LEU A 14 -17.20 20.17 -4.03
N PHE A 15 -17.16 19.52 -2.87
CA PHE A 15 -16.04 18.63 -2.52
C PHE A 15 -15.93 17.44 -3.47
N LEU A 16 -17.05 16.76 -3.79
CA LEU A 16 -17.05 15.62 -4.71
C LEU A 16 -16.66 16.04 -6.13
N VAL A 17 -17.13 17.20 -6.60
CA VAL A 17 -16.79 17.69 -7.94
C VAL A 17 -15.33 18.14 -8.03
N LEU A 18 -14.77 18.70 -6.94
CA LEU A 18 -13.35 19.00 -6.84
C LEU A 18 -12.51 17.73 -7.00
N LEU A 19 -12.88 16.65 -6.29
CA LEU A 19 -12.24 15.34 -6.44
C LEU A 19 -12.36 14.79 -7.87
N LEU A 20 -13.56 14.87 -8.46
CA LEU A 20 -13.77 14.46 -9.85
C LEU A 20 -12.90 15.25 -10.83
N GLY A 21 -12.67 16.53 -10.58
CA GLY A 21 -11.74 17.35 -11.37
C GLY A 21 -10.31 16.84 -11.27
N ILE A 22 -9.84 16.54 -10.07
CA ILE A 22 -8.49 16.00 -9.82
C ILE A 22 -8.31 14.64 -10.53
N TYR A 23 -9.22 13.68 -10.30
CA TYR A 23 -9.14 12.36 -10.96
C TYR A 23 -9.37 12.43 -12.47
N GLY A 24 -10.20 13.36 -12.92
CA GLY A 24 -10.44 13.58 -14.35
C GLY A 24 -9.19 14.08 -15.07
N GLU A 25 -8.44 14.98 -14.44
CA GLU A 25 -7.19 15.49 -15.00
C GLU A 25 -6.10 14.42 -15.05
N ASP A 26 -5.97 13.62 -14.00
CA ASP A 26 -5.05 12.49 -13.95
C ASP A 26 -5.28 11.48 -15.11
N LEU A 27 -6.52 11.37 -15.58
CA LEU A 27 -6.88 10.50 -16.71
C LEU A 27 -6.74 11.16 -18.08
N LEU A 28 -7.04 12.47 -18.16
CA LEU A 28 -7.23 13.17 -19.45
C LEU A 28 -6.02 14.00 -19.88
N HIS A 29 -5.16 14.41 -18.92
CA HIS A 29 -3.96 15.22 -19.12
C HIS A 29 -4.22 16.48 -19.96
N VAL A 30 -5.20 17.30 -19.56
CA VAL A 30 -5.60 18.51 -20.28
C VAL A 30 -4.58 19.62 -20.05
N SER A 31 -4.28 20.41 -21.06
CA SER A 31 -3.30 21.49 -20.93
C SER A 31 -3.72 22.55 -19.88
N LEU A 32 -2.75 22.99 -19.05
CA LEU A 32 -2.96 24.01 -18.01
C LEU A 32 -3.69 25.27 -18.52
N GLY A 33 -3.39 25.70 -19.75
CA GLY A 33 -4.02 26.86 -20.39
C GLY A 33 -5.52 26.65 -20.67
N ALA A 34 -5.89 25.45 -21.17
CA ALA A 34 -7.30 25.12 -21.41
C ALA A 34 -8.10 25.03 -20.11
N LEU A 35 -7.50 24.45 -19.06
CA LEU A 35 -8.11 24.39 -17.73
C LEU A 35 -8.28 25.77 -17.11
N ALA A 36 -7.28 26.65 -17.22
CA ALA A 36 -7.35 28.02 -16.73
C ALA A 36 -8.45 28.84 -17.46
N LEU A 37 -8.58 28.67 -18.78
CA LEU A 37 -9.66 29.28 -19.57
C LEU A 37 -11.04 28.77 -19.16
N GLY A 38 -11.20 27.46 -18.98
CA GLY A 38 -12.43 26.86 -18.48
C GLY A 38 -12.80 27.38 -17.11
N MET A 39 -11.84 27.41 -16.18
CA MET A 39 -12.03 27.96 -14.83
C MET A 39 -12.45 29.42 -14.87
N ALA A 40 -11.78 30.30 -15.64
CA ALA A 40 -12.12 31.69 -15.80
C ALA A 40 -13.55 31.85 -16.42
N GLY A 41 -13.87 31.07 -17.43
CA GLY A 41 -15.21 31.08 -18.06
C GLY A 41 -16.32 30.76 -17.07
N PHE A 42 -16.15 29.68 -16.29
CA PHE A 42 -17.15 29.32 -15.28
C PHE A 42 -17.15 30.27 -14.07
N PHE A 43 -16.05 30.92 -13.73
CA PHE A 43 -16.01 31.97 -12.73
C PHE A 43 -16.87 33.17 -13.16
N PHE A 44 -16.67 33.67 -14.38
CA PHE A 44 -17.47 34.78 -14.90
C PHE A 44 -18.94 34.40 -15.10
N LEU A 45 -19.21 33.18 -15.55
CA LEU A 45 -20.58 32.66 -15.65
C LEU A 45 -21.24 32.57 -14.26
N SER A 46 -20.54 32.11 -13.24
CA SER A 46 -21.04 32.06 -11.87
C SER A 46 -21.38 33.44 -11.35
N LEU A 47 -20.50 34.43 -11.59
CA LEU A 47 -20.72 35.83 -11.20
C LEU A 47 -21.92 36.45 -11.95
N PHE A 48 -22.01 36.21 -13.26
CA PHE A 48 -23.14 36.67 -14.08
C PHE A 48 -24.46 36.07 -13.61
N LEU A 49 -24.52 34.74 -13.36
CA LEU A 49 -25.73 34.11 -12.89
C LEU A 49 -26.10 34.52 -11.45
N LEU A 50 -25.09 34.82 -10.62
CA LEU A 50 -25.30 35.35 -9.25
C LEU A 50 -25.94 36.72 -9.28
N VAL A 51 -25.41 37.64 -10.09
CA VAL A 51 -25.98 38.97 -10.30
C VAL A 51 -27.40 38.93 -10.87
N ARG A 52 -27.68 37.91 -11.68
CA ARG A 52 -29.02 37.66 -12.26
C ARG A 52 -29.95 36.88 -11.33
N GLU A 53 -29.50 36.55 -10.10
CA GLU A 53 -30.26 35.75 -9.11
C GLU A 53 -30.82 34.45 -9.71
N SER A 54 -30.07 33.87 -10.65
CA SER A 54 -30.50 32.68 -11.39
C SER A 54 -30.48 31.42 -10.48
N SER A 55 -31.53 30.62 -10.57
CA SER A 55 -31.57 29.31 -9.88
C SER A 55 -30.50 28.32 -10.38
N ARG A 56 -29.81 28.61 -11.48
CA ARG A 56 -28.72 27.77 -12.06
C ARG A 56 -27.33 28.15 -11.56
N THR A 57 -27.19 29.18 -10.70
CA THR A 57 -25.91 29.64 -10.15
C THR A 57 -25.12 28.49 -9.50
N TRP A 58 -25.79 27.61 -8.77
CA TRP A 58 -25.14 26.45 -8.11
C TRP A 58 -24.47 25.51 -9.11
N LEU A 59 -25.02 25.31 -10.31
CA LEU A 59 -24.44 24.45 -11.35
C LEU A 59 -23.15 25.06 -11.90
N ALA A 60 -23.12 26.37 -12.12
CA ALA A 60 -21.92 27.06 -12.55
C ALA A 60 -20.79 26.97 -11.51
N PHE A 61 -21.10 27.06 -10.20
CA PHE A 61 -20.13 26.82 -9.13
C PHE A 61 -19.60 25.39 -9.10
N LEU A 62 -20.44 24.38 -9.33
CA LEU A 62 -19.97 22.99 -9.44
C LEU A 62 -18.97 22.84 -10.59
N LEU A 63 -19.29 23.39 -11.78
CA LEU A 63 -18.37 23.33 -12.90
C LEU A 63 -17.09 24.13 -12.66
N LEU A 64 -17.17 25.27 -11.99
CA LEU A 64 -16.01 26.05 -11.58
C LEU A 64 -15.09 25.20 -10.68
N PHE A 65 -15.63 24.51 -9.68
CA PHE A 65 -14.84 23.66 -8.79
C PHE A 65 -14.29 22.41 -9.47
N LEU A 66 -14.98 21.86 -10.48
CA LEU A 66 -14.45 20.78 -11.33
C LEU A 66 -13.18 21.23 -12.05
N PHE A 67 -13.26 22.35 -12.77
CA PHE A 67 -12.11 22.91 -13.49
C PHE A 67 -11.01 23.39 -12.56
N PHE A 68 -11.37 23.91 -11.40
CA PHE A 68 -10.41 24.31 -10.38
C PHE A 68 -9.63 23.13 -9.83
N GLY A 69 -10.30 21.99 -9.54
CA GLY A 69 -9.64 20.75 -9.09
C GLY A 69 -8.66 20.22 -10.13
N ALA A 70 -9.09 20.14 -11.39
CA ALA A 70 -8.26 19.75 -12.50
C ALA A 70 -7.05 20.67 -12.69
N TRP A 71 -7.27 21.98 -12.71
CA TRP A 71 -6.20 22.96 -12.86
C TRP A 71 -5.20 22.93 -11.69
N ARG A 72 -5.70 22.81 -10.45
CA ARG A 72 -4.86 22.77 -9.25
C ARG A 72 -3.97 21.52 -9.23
N PHE A 73 -4.51 20.39 -9.69
CA PHE A 73 -3.76 19.14 -9.81
C PHE A 73 -2.68 19.25 -10.90
N ALA A 74 -3.04 19.63 -12.12
CA ALA A 74 -2.09 19.83 -13.21
C ALA A 74 -0.97 20.82 -12.85
N TRP A 75 -1.29 21.89 -12.10
CA TRP A 75 -0.29 22.83 -11.61
C TRP A 75 0.61 22.21 -10.53
N GLY A 76 0.06 21.37 -9.66
CA GLY A 76 0.81 20.67 -8.61
C GLY A 76 1.78 19.62 -9.14
N GLU A 77 1.47 19.02 -10.30
CA GLU A 77 2.37 18.09 -11.00
C GLU A 77 3.47 18.78 -11.80
N ALA A 78 3.31 20.07 -12.14
CA ALA A 78 4.34 20.82 -12.84
C ALA A 78 5.57 20.99 -11.94
N LEU A 79 6.65 20.30 -12.28
CA LEU A 79 7.89 20.31 -11.52
C LEU A 79 8.66 21.60 -11.77
N PRO A 80 9.31 22.20 -10.74
CA PRO A 80 10.27 23.28 -10.93
C PRO A 80 11.39 22.88 -11.89
N ALA A 81 11.96 23.85 -12.59
CA ALA A 81 13.04 23.61 -13.55
C ALA A 81 14.32 23.06 -12.90
N ASP A 82 14.47 23.27 -11.60
CA ASP A 82 15.57 22.81 -10.75
C ASP A 82 15.18 21.60 -9.85
N ASP A 83 14.09 20.90 -10.15
CA ASP A 83 13.71 19.71 -9.36
C ASP A 83 14.74 18.58 -9.51
N VAL A 84 15.06 17.91 -8.40
CA VAL A 84 16.07 16.84 -8.36
C VAL A 84 15.77 15.68 -9.31
N SER A 85 14.54 15.51 -9.76
CA SER A 85 14.14 14.49 -10.74
C SER A 85 14.71 14.73 -12.15
N HIS A 86 15.14 15.95 -12.48
CA HIS A 86 15.78 16.23 -13.77
C HIS A 86 17.16 15.57 -13.93
N TRP A 87 17.75 15.10 -12.83
CA TRP A 87 19.05 14.40 -12.84
C TRP A 87 18.95 12.88 -12.74
N LEU A 88 17.75 12.32 -12.98
CA LEU A 88 17.57 10.87 -12.99
C LEU A 88 18.53 10.17 -13.96
N GLY A 89 19.12 9.07 -13.52
CA GLY A 89 20.06 8.27 -14.29
C GLY A 89 21.52 8.76 -14.23
N ARG A 90 21.80 9.96 -13.69
CA ARG A 90 23.14 10.56 -13.63
C ARG A 90 23.83 10.27 -12.29
N GLU A 91 25.14 10.09 -12.34
CA GLU A 91 25.98 10.09 -11.14
C GLU A 91 26.30 11.53 -10.75
N THR A 92 26.02 11.89 -9.52
CA THR A 92 26.16 13.26 -9.05
C THR A 92 26.38 13.31 -7.54
N SER A 93 26.95 14.42 -7.07
CA SER A 93 26.97 14.76 -5.67
C SER A 93 25.77 15.65 -5.36
N VAL A 94 24.95 15.27 -4.41
CA VAL A 94 23.80 16.04 -3.94
C VAL A 94 24.13 16.63 -2.59
N GLU A 95 23.96 17.94 -2.45
CA GLU A 95 24.04 18.67 -1.20
C GLU A 95 22.65 19.15 -0.80
N GLY A 96 22.28 18.92 0.45
CA GLY A 96 20.95 19.29 0.93
C GLY A 96 20.85 19.26 2.45
N VAL A 97 19.65 19.38 2.97
CA VAL A 97 19.39 19.42 4.41
C VAL A 97 18.50 18.25 4.82
N LEU A 98 18.84 17.62 5.94
CA LEU A 98 18.06 16.54 6.52
C LEU A 98 16.74 17.08 7.10
N VAL A 99 15.61 16.57 6.62
CA VAL A 99 14.26 17.03 7.00
C VAL A 99 13.53 16.09 7.95
N GLU A 100 13.94 14.82 8.00
CA GLU A 100 13.38 13.81 8.89
C GLU A 100 14.51 13.08 9.62
N ALA A 101 14.21 12.51 10.79
CA ALA A 101 15.17 11.65 11.49
C ALA A 101 15.59 10.47 10.60
N PRO A 102 16.89 10.05 10.63
CA PRO A 102 17.33 8.92 9.84
C PRO A 102 16.60 7.63 10.18
N HIS A 103 16.12 6.91 9.17
CA HIS A 103 15.49 5.60 9.34
C HIS A 103 16.54 4.50 9.29
N VAL A 104 16.64 3.73 10.37
CA VAL A 104 17.61 2.64 10.52
C VAL A 104 16.92 1.30 10.36
N ARG A 105 17.45 0.45 9.46
CA ARG A 105 16.95 -0.90 9.23
C ARG A 105 18.11 -1.89 9.26
N TRP A 106 17.97 -2.92 10.09
CA TRP A 106 18.92 -4.02 10.13
C TRP A 106 18.66 -5.00 8.99
N THR A 107 19.70 -5.39 8.29
CA THR A 107 19.68 -6.36 7.21
C THR A 107 20.74 -7.43 7.45
N ALA A 108 20.67 -8.55 6.72
CA ALA A 108 21.68 -9.60 6.79
C ALA A 108 23.09 -9.12 6.37
N GLN A 109 23.17 -8.01 5.61
CA GLN A 109 24.43 -7.46 5.08
C GLN A 109 24.95 -6.28 5.91
N GLY A 110 24.26 -5.88 6.98
CA GLY A 110 24.61 -4.72 7.81
C GLY A 110 23.41 -3.82 8.11
N VAL A 111 23.69 -2.56 8.38
CA VAL A 111 22.67 -1.56 8.72
C VAL A 111 22.41 -0.64 7.53
N LEU A 112 21.19 -0.69 7.00
CA LEU A 112 20.73 0.25 6.00
C LEU A 112 20.19 1.50 6.71
N VAL A 113 20.81 2.65 6.44
CA VAL A 113 20.35 3.95 6.94
C VAL A 113 19.79 4.75 5.77
N ARG A 114 18.57 5.25 5.94
CA ARG A 114 17.89 6.11 4.96
C ARG A 114 17.64 7.50 5.53
N TYR A 115 17.98 8.51 4.75
CA TYR A 115 17.86 9.92 5.06
C TYR A 115 16.86 10.56 4.09
N THR A 116 15.98 11.42 4.57
CA THR A 116 15.13 12.28 3.73
C THR A 116 15.81 13.63 3.63
N VAL A 117 16.35 13.95 2.47
CA VAL A 117 17.17 15.14 2.23
C VAL A 117 16.45 16.09 1.28
N GLU A 118 16.25 17.34 1.68
CA GLU A 118 15.80 18.42 0.79
C GLU A 118 17.03 18.96 0.03
N ALA A 119 17.05 18.74 -1.28
CA ALA A 119 18.16 19.14 -2.13
C ALA A 119 18.26 20.66 -2.22
N LYS A 120 19.48 21.18 -2.16
CA LYS A 120 19.82 22.59 -2.39
C LYS A 120 20.70 22.78 -3.61
N ARG A 121 21.65 21.88 -3.78
CA ARG A 121 22.62 21.90 -4.87
C ARG A 121 22.94 20.51 -5.37
N VAL A 122 23.22 20.44 -6.65
CA VAL A 122 23.72 19.24 -7.33
C VAL A 122 25.00 19.59 -8.03
N ARG A 123 26.06 18.75 -7.88
CA ARG A 123 27.35 18.92 -8.54
C ARG A 123 27.58 17.80 -9.55
N ILE A 124 27.71 18.18 -10.82
CA ILE A 124 27.96 17.26 -11.93
C ILE A 124 29.24 17.68 -12.65
N SER A 125 30.21 16.77 -12.77
CA SER A 125 31.48 17.03 -13.46
C SER A 125 32.20 18.28 -12.98
N GLY A 126 32.01 18.69 -11.72
CA GLY A 126 32.64 19.87 -11.11
C GLY A 126 31.79 21.16 -11.18
N GLU A 127 30.69 21.19 -11.93
CA GLU A 127 29.76 22.33 -11.97
C GLU A 127 28.66 22.17 -10.94
N GLU A 128 28.39 23.25 -10.18
CA GLU A 128 27.30 23.33 -9.22
C GLU A 128 26.07 23.96 -9.87
N GLN A 129 24.92 23.31 -9.65
CA GLN A 129 23.62 23.80 -10.10
C GLN A 129 22.65 23.80 -8.90
N ALA A 130 21.76 24.78 -8.86
CA ALA A 130 20.68 24.80 -7.86
C ALA A 130 19.78 23.60 -8.06
N ALA A 131 19.34 23.01 -6.95
CA ALA A 131 18.41 21.90 -6.96
C ALA A 131 17.32 22.12 -5.89
N SER A 132 16.14 21.64 -6.19
CA SER A 132 14.98 21.67 -5.28
C SER A 132 14.32 20.28 -5.19
N GLY A 133 13.37 20.14 -4.27
CA GLY A 133 12.69 18.86 -4.01
C GLY A 133 13.44 17.95 -3.04
N ALA A 134 12.72 16.98 -2.48
CA ALA A 134 13.32 16.03 -1.55
C ALA A 134 13.68 14.71 -2.24
N LEU A 135 14.70 14.04 -1.69
CA LEU A 135 15.10 12.71 -2.13
C LEU A 135 15.45 11.81 -0.94
N TYR A 136 15.27 10.50 -1.13
CA TYR A 136 15.78 9.51 -0.20
C TYR A 136 17.24 9.20 -0.51
N VAL A 137 18.11 9.47 0.44
CA VAL A 137 19.52 9.07 0.38
C VAL A 137 19.69 7.86 1.28
N SER A 138 20.31 6.79 0.79
CA SER A 138 20.54 5.56 1.56
C SER A 138 22.00 5.17 1.51
N GLU A 139 22.51 4.66 2.64
CA GLU A 139 23.83 4.04 2.72
C GLU A 139 23.80 2.75 3.52
N MET A 140 24.69 1.83 3.20
CA MET A 140 24.91 0.61 3.95
C MET A 140 26.09 0.80 4.88
N ARG A 141 25.91 0.56 6.18
CA ARG A 141 26.92 0.66 7.23
C ARG A 141 27.12 -0.71 7.92
N GLU A 142 28.26 -0.90 8.52
CA GLU A 142 28.50 -2.10 9.38
C GLU A 142 27.77 -1.95 10.73
N ASN A 143 27.75 -0.72 11.26
CA ASN A 143 27.13 -0.36 12.53
C ASN A 143 26.34 0.95 12.38
N VAL A 144 25.40 1.19 13.29
CA VAL A 144 24.60 2.43 13.27
C VAL A 144 25.47 3.68 13.37
N GLY A 145 26.48 3.67 14.28
CA GLY A 145 27.36 4.80 14.52
C GLY A 145 26.60 6.08 14.90
N ASP A 146 27.27 7.22 14.74
CA ASP A 146 26.63 8.53 14.93
C ASP A 146 25.75 8.87 13.73
N LEU A 147 24.55 9.39 14.01
CA LEU A 147 23.56 9.81 13.02
C LEU A 147 23.38 11.34 13.10
N PRO A 148 23.21 12.01 11.94
CA PRO A 148 22.93 13.44 11.92
C PRO A 148 21.55 13.75 12.49
N GLU A 149 21.43 14.88 13.17
CA GLU A 149 20.15 15.44 13.60
C GLU A 149 19.43 16.15 12.44
N ILE A 150 18.13 16.30 12.54
CA ILE A 150 17.32 17.11 11.60
C ILE A 150 17.94 18.50 11.47
N GLY A 151 18.04 19.02 10.25
CA GLY A 151 18.66 20.28 9.93
C GLY A 151 20.17 20.20 9.63
N ALA A 152 20.79 19.03 9.76
CA ALA A 152 22.16 18.81 9.33
C ALA A 152 22.31 18.94 7.81
N GLU A 153 23.42 19.48 7.36
CA GLU A 153 23.76 19.54 5.95
C GLU A 153 24.37 18.19 5.52
N ILE A 154 23.79 17.60 4.48
CA ILE A 154 24.14 16.27 3.97
C ILE A 154 24.74 16.42 2.59
N THR A 155 25.90 15.81 2.38
CA THR A 155 26.53 15.64 1.05
C THR A 155 26.64 14.15 0.74
N ALA A 156 26.03 13.71 -0.36
CA ALA A 156 26.03 12.32 -0.77
C ALA A 156 26.38 12.20 -2.25
N PHE A 157 27.27 11.28 -2.60
CA PHE A 157 27.62 10.97 -3.99
C PHE A 157 27.00 9.62 -4.41
N GLY A 158 26.36 9.61 -5.57
CA GLY A 158 25.78 8.39 -6.13
C GLY A 158 24.97 8.65 -7.39
N LYS A 159 24.33 7.60 -7.89
CA LYS A 159 23.41 7.70 -9.02
C LYS A 159 22.02 8.08 -8.53
N VAL A 160 21.47 9.18 -9.04
CA VAL A 160 20.08 9.58 -8.77
C VAL A 160 19.16 8.65 -9.55
N LYS A 161 18.22 8.02 -8.84
CA LYS A 161 17.26 7.07 -9.40
C LYS A 161 15.84 7.52 -9.06
N GLY A 162 14.87 7.14 -9.91
CA GLY A 162 13.45 7.35 -9.60
C GLY A 162 12.98 6.51 -8.40
N ILE A 163 11.86 6.91 -7.84
CA ILE A 163 11.15 6.09 -6.85
C ILE A 163 10.21 5.20 -7.65
N TYR A 164 10.43 3.91 -7.58
CA TYR A 164 9.62 2.94 -8.29
C TYR A 164 9.01 1.94 -7.33
N GLY A 165 7.73 1.71 -7.49
CA GLY A 165 7.03 0.56 -6.92
C GLY A 165 7.06 -0.61 -7.91
N TYR A 166 6.56 -1.74 -7.46
CA TYR A 166 6.29 -2.87 -8.33
C TYR A 166 5.11 -2.53 -9.26
N GLY A 167 5.29 -2.71 -10.56
CA GLY A 167 4.30 -2.40 -11.59
C GLY A 167 3.18 -3.46 -11.69
N ASN A 168 2.51 -3.73 -10.56
CA ASN A 168 1.46 -4.73 -10.45
C ASN A 168 0.09 -4.06 -10.27
N PRO A 169 -1.00 -4.60 -10.84
CA PRO A 169 -2.34 -4.09 -10.61
C PRO A 169 -2.77 -4.21 -9.14
N GLY A 170 -3.66 -3.32 -8.70
CA GLY A 170 -4.24 -3.36 -7.35
C GLY A 170 -3.28 -3.01 -6.22
N ARG A 171 -2.16 -2.35 -6.50
CA ARG A 171 -1.18 -1.94 -5.48
C ARG A 171 -1.20 -0.44 -5.22
N ILE A 172 -0.69 -0.07 -4.04
CA ILE A 172 -0.46 1.33 -3.69
C ILE A 172 0.65 1.88 -4.61
N ASP A 173 0.38 3.01 -5.23
CA ASP A 173 1.36 3.73 -6.02
C ASP A 173 2.40 4.37 -5.10
N VAL A 174 3.57 3.74 -5.02
CA VAL A 174 4.68 4.16 -4.15
C VAL A 174 5.28 5.49 -4.62
N GLU A 175 5.29 5.74 -5.94
CA GLU A 175 5.79 6.99 -6.51
C GLU A 175 4.91 8.16 -6.09
N ARG A 176 3.59 8.05 -6.23
CA ARG A 176 2.64 9.06 -5.76
C ARG A 176 2.64 9.23 -4.24
N ALA A 177 2.74 8.13 -3.49
CA ALA A 177 2.84 8.18 -2.04
C ALA A 177 4.10 8.92 -1.56
N ALA A 178 5.22 8.80 -2.27
CA ALA A 178 6.42 9.57 -2.00
C ALA A 178 6.27 11.04 -2.45
N ALA A 179 5.63 11.27 -3.60
CA ALA A 179 5.38 12.60 -4.13
C ALA A 179 4.50 13.48 -3.21
N VAL A 180 3.51 12.87 -2.51
CA VAL A 180 2.73 13.55 -1.45
C VAL A 180 3.63 14.08 -0.33
N LYS A 181 4.77 13.41 -0.06
CA LYS A 181 5.79 13.85 0.91
C LYS A 181 6.85 14.78 0.28
N GLY A 182 6.66 15.19 -0.95
CA GLY A 182 7.61 16.01 -1.70
C GLY A 182 8.86 15.25 -2.17
N VAL A 183 8.90 13.91 -2.01
CA VAL A 183 10.06 13.09 -2.39
C VAL A 183 9.90 12.55 -3.80
N ARG A 184 10.83 12.91 -4.70
CA ARG A 184 10.75 12.60 -6.13
C ARG A 184 11.87 11.66 -6.64
N ALA A 185 12.93 11.48 -5.86
CA ALA A 185 14.08 10.69 -6.26
C ALA A 185 14.66 9.91 -5.08
N ARG A 186 15.54 8.96 -5.40
CA ARG A 186 16.38 8.26 -4.43
C ARG A 186 17.83 8.22 -4.90
N LEU A 187 18.76 8.14 -3.95
CA LEU A 187 20.17 8.03 -4.19
C LEU A 187 20.77 6.99 -3.23
N SER A 188 21.47 5.99 -3.76
CA SER A 188 22.27 5.08 -2.94
C SER A 188 23.70 5.61 -2.90
N ALA A 189 24.16 5.99 -1.72
CA ALA A 189 25.48 6.59 -1.56
C ALA A 189 26.58 5.57 -1.85
N LYS A 190 27.54 5.95 -2.70
CA LYS A 190 28.78 5.21 -2.96
C LYS A 190 29.85 5.60 -1.95
N LYS A 191 30.85 4.76 -1.74
CA LYS A 191 32.00 5.11 -0.88
C LYS A 191 32.66 6.41 -1.38
N PRO A 192 33.05 7.33 -0.48
CA PRO A 192 33.29 7.14 0.95
C PRO A 192 32.03 7.17 1.86
N GLY A 193 30.80 7.23 1.35
CA GLY A 193 29.57 7.29 2.11
C GLY A 193 28.96 8.69 2.12
N ILE A 194 28.19 8.97 3.15
CA ILE A 194 27.53 10.25 3.38
C ILE A 194 28.42 11.09 4.28
N HIS A 195 28.71 12.32 3.88
CA HIS A 195 29.30 13.35 4.71
C HIS A 195 28.21 14.26 5.26
N TRP A 196 28.30 14.61 6.52
CA TRP A 196 27.35 15.52 7.13
C TRP A 196 28.00 16.49 8.09
N GLU A 197 27.44 17.69 8.16
CA GLU A 197 27.83 18.75 9.07
C GLU A 197 26.61 19.19 9.90
N THR A 198 26.86 19.61 11.14
CA THR A 198 25.77 20.12 11.98
C THR A 198 25.19 21.40 11.42
N GLY A 199 23.88 21.44 11.22
CA GLY A 199 23.16 22.62 10.72
C GLY A 199 22.08 23.09 11.70
N GLU A 200 21.57 24.30 11.45
CA GLU A 200 20.53 24.91 12.27
C GLU A 200 19.16 25.00 11.59
N ALA A 201 19.03 24.43 10.42
CA ALA A 201 17.76 24.42 9.68
C ALA A 201 16.67 23.67 10.46
N TYR A 202 15.42 24.02 10.19
CA TYR A 202 14.21 23.39 10.76
C TYR A 202 14.16 23.32 12.29
N PRO A 203 14.32 24.45 13.02
CA PRO A 203 14.41 24.45 14.49
C PRO A 203 13.19 23.80 15.17
N VAL A 204 11.98 23.95 14.60
CA VAL A 204 10.74 23.35 15.13
C VAL A 204 10.77 21.81 14.98
N LEU A 205 11.16 21.29 13.82
CA LEU A 205 11.26 19.84 13.61
C LEU A 205 12.36 19.23 14.46
N ARG A 206 13.50 19.90 14.59
CA ARG A 206 14.59 19.47 15.44
C ARG A 206 14.19 19.43 16.93
N TRP A 207 13.48 20.47 17.39
CA TRP A 207 12.90 20.47 18.72
C TRP A 207 11.92 19.31 18.93
N SER A 208 11.02 19.10 17.97
CA SER A 208 10.07 17.98 17.99
C SER A 208 10.79 16.64 18.12
N GLU A 209 11.84 16.40 17.33
CA GLU A 209 12.59 15.15 17.39
C GLU A 209 13.34 14.97 18.71
N ARG A 210 13.91 16.03 19.27
CA ARG A 210 14.54 15.96 20.59
C ARG A 210 13.52 15.61 21.69
N VAL A 211 12.31 16.17 21.62
CA VAL A 211 11.24 15.81 22.55
C VAL A 211 10.84 14.36 22.40
N ARG A 212 10.65 13.89 21.16
CA ARG A 212 10.31 12.50 20.85
C ARG A 212 11.40 11.53 21.33
N SER A 213 12.67 11.82 21.07
CA SER A 213 13.80 11.01 21.49
C SER A 213 13.93 10.94 23.00
N ALA A 214 13.79 12.08 23.70
CA ALA A 214 13.80 12.12 25.17
C ALA A 214 12.64 11.33 25.77
N TYR A 215 11.46 11.44 25.15
CA TYR A 215 10.28 10.68 25.53
C TYR A 215 10.52 9.17 25.39
N ARG A 216 11.03 8.74 24.23
CA ARG A 216 11.37 7.33 23.94
C ARG A 216 12.39 6.80 24.96
N ALA A 217 13.46 7.54 25.21
CA ALA A 217 14.49 7.16 26.18
C ALA A 217 13.91 7.00 27.60
N SER A 218 12.95 7.86 28.00
CA SER A 218 12.28 7.75 29.29
C SER A 218 11.46 6.46 29.40
N MET A 219 10.73 6.05 28.36
CA MET A 219 10.00 4.78 28.33
C MET A 219 10.94 3.57 28.35
N GLU A 220 11.96 3.55 27.49
CA GLU A 220 12.92 2.44 27.37
C GLU A 220 13.75 2.24 28.66
N SER A 221 13.81 3.24 29.54
CA SER A 221 14.46 3.12 30.87
C SER A 221 13.67 2.26 31.86
N VAL A 222 12.39 1.95 31.58
CA VAL A 222 11.47 1.34 32.56
C VAL A 222 10.76 0.11 32.00
N MET A 223 10.48 0.08 30.70
CA MET A 223 9.71 -1.00 30.06
C MET A 223 10.54 -1.66 28.95
N PRO A 224 10.15 -2.85 28.48
CA PRO A 224 10.75 -3.50 27.32
C PRO A 224 10.75 -2.57 26.10
N LYS A 225 11.82 -2.61 25.31
CA LYS A 225 11.95 -1.75 24.10
C LYS A 225 10.79 -1.92 23.11
N GLU A 226 10.24 -3.13 23.04
CA GLU A 226 9.09 -3.45 22.18
C GLU A 226 7.82 -2.73 22.63
N ASP A 227 7.55 -2.71 23.95
CA ASP A 227 6.41 -2.00 24.52
C ASP A 227 6.55 -0.49 24.35
N ALA A 228 7.77 0.02 24.60
CA ALA A 228 8.10 1.43 24.37
C ALA A 228 7.91 1.80 22.90
N ALA A 229 8.32 0.94 21.96
CA ALA A 229 8.13 1.15 20.53
C ALA A 229 6.64 1.16 20.13
N ALA A 230 5.84 0.25 20.69
CA ALA A 230 4.40 0.21 20.42
C ALA A 230 3.67 1.45 20.94
N ILE A 231 3.92 1.87 22.18
CA ILE A 231 3.33 3.10 22.75
C ILE A 231 3.82 4.32 21.97
N PHE A 232 5.10 4.36 21.60
CA PHE A 232 5.65 5.45 20.80
C PHE A 232 4.98 5.53 19.43
N ALA A 233 4.75 4.39 18.77
CA ALA A 233 4.04 4.31 17.50
C ALA A 233 2.59 4.82 17.62
N MET A 234 1.87 4.44 18.67
CA MET A 234 0.52 4.90 18.95
C MET A 234 0.47 6.42 19.16
N LEU A 235 1.48 7.00 19.81
CA LEU A 235 1.52 8.44 20.12
C LEU A 235 2.07 9.29 18.98
N PHE A 236 3.13 8.85 18.31
CA PHE A 236 3.86 9.69 17.34
C PHE A 236 3.95 9.08 15.94
N GLY A 237 3.44 7.86 15.76
CA GLY A 237 3.54 7.12 14.51
C GLY A 237 4.87 6.37 14.34
N GLY A 238 4.95 5.55 13.28
CA GLY A 238 6.09 4.69 12.98
C GLY A 238 5.90 3.26 13.50
N TYR A 239 6.51 2.30 12.80
CA TYR A 239 6.46 0.88 13.18
C TYR A 239 7.81 0.34 13.63
N GLU A 240 8.79 1.23 13.83
CA GLU A 240 10.17 0.86 14.13
C GLU A 240 10.28 0.27 15.54
N GLY A 241 10.83 -0.95 15.62
CA GLY A 241 11.02 -1.67 16.87
C GLY A 241 9.79 -2.48 17.32
N ILE A 242 8.69 -2.48 16.58
CA ILE A 242 7.54 -3.36 16.84
C ILE A 242 7.78 -4.69 16.13
N LYS A 243 7.49 -5.81 16.79
CA LYS A 243 7.60 -7.14 16.19
C LYS A 243 6.64 -7.29 15.01
N PRO A 244 7.08 -7.87 13.87
CA PRO A 244 6.22 -8.08 12.70
C PRO A 244 4.96 -8.87 13.01
N GLU A 245 5.05 -9.90 13.87
CA GLU A 245 3.94 -10.76 14.28
C GLU A 245 2.83 -9.97 15.00
N LEU A 246 3.25 -8.94 15.76
CA LEU A 246 2.31 -8.07 16.44
C LEU A 246 1.59 -7.14 15.46
N VAL A 247 2.32 -6.55 14.52
CA VAL A 247 1.72 -5.73 13.45
C VAL A 247 0.73 -6.56 12.64
N GLU A 248 1.07 -7.82 12.35
CA GLU A 248 0.18 -8.74 11.64
C GLU A 248 -1.08 -9.06 12.45
N ALA A 249 -0.96 -9.34 13.75
CA ALA A 249 -2.11 -9.58 14.62
C ALA A 249 -3.04 -8.36 14.69
N PHE A 250 -2.49 -7.14 14.80
CA PHE A 250 -3.27 -5.89 14.75
C PHE A 250 -3.94 -5.69 13.38
N THR A 251 -3.27 -6.11 12.31
CA THR A 251 -3.83 -6.05 10.94
C THR A 251 -4.98 -7.04 10.77
N ALA A 252 -4.80 -8.29 11.16
CA ALA A 252 -5.83 -9.33 11.10
C ALA A 252 -7.09 -8.96 11.93
N THR A 253 -6.89 -8.32 13.08
CA THR A 253 -7.99 -7.82 13.92
C THR A 253 -8.57 -6.47 13.47
N GLY A 254 -8.03 -5.87 12.40
CA GLY A 254 -8.53 -4.61 11.83
C GLY A 254 -8.28 -3.36 12.68
N ILE A 255 -7.45 -3.46 13.71
CA ILE A 255 -7.11 -2.35 14.61
C ILE A 255 -5.70 -1.79 14.39
N VAL A 256 -5.03 -2.18 13.31
CA VAL A 256 -3.67 -1.70 12.97
C VAL A 256 -3.57 -0.17 12.88
N HIS A 257 -4.68 0.50 12.54
CA HIS A 257 -4.75 1.96 12.48
C HIS A 257 -4.48 2.65 13.83
N ILE A 258 -4.56 1.91 14.94
CA ILE A 258 -4.25 2.43 16.30
C ILE A 258 -2.72 2.50 16.53
N LEU A 259 -1.93 1.67 15.83
CA LEU A 259 -0.46 1.74 15.83
C LEU A 259 0.08 2.96 15.06
N SER A 260 -0.79 3.85 14.64
CA SER A 260 -0.47 5.13 14.01
C SER A 260 -1.31 6.23 14.62
N VAL A 261 -0.85 7.48 14.50
CA VAL A 261 -1.64 8.61 15.00
C VAL A 261 -2.97 8.70 14.27
N SER A 262 -4.05 8.50 15.01
CA SER A 262 -5.41 8.52 14.50
C SER A 262 -6.18 9.80 14.87
N GLY A 263 -7.29 10.02 14.18
CA GLY A 263 -8.19 11.14 14.51
C GLY A 263 -8.77 11.08 15.93
N SER A 264 -8.93 9.88 16.50
CA SER A 264 -9.41 9.71 17.88
C SER A 264 -8.43 10.28 18.89
N HIS A 265 -7.11 10.14 18.69
CA HIS A 265 -6.08 10.68 19.57
C HIS A 265 -6.16 12.21 19.66
N ILE A 266 -6.32 12.87 18.52
CA ILE A 266 -6.48 14.35 18.46
C ILE A 266 -7.78 14.78 19.15
N THR A 267 -8.87 14.08 18.90
CA THR A 267 -10.17 14.39 19.50
C THR A 267 -10.15 14.22 21.02
N LEU A 268 -9.52 13.12 21.49
CA LEU A 268 -9.34 12.83 22.90
C LEU A 268 -8.46 13.89 23.59
N LEU A 269 -7.33 14.23 22.99
CA LEU A 269 -6.45 15.30 23.49
C LEU A 269 -7.19 16.64 23.57
N ALA A 270 -7.94 17.01 22.52
CA ALA A 270 -8.73 18.23 22.49
C ALA A 270 -9.80 18.25 23.57
N ALA A 271 -10.50 17.10 23.81
CA ALA A 271 -11.51 16.96 24.86
C ALA A 271 -10.90 17.12 26.26
N VAL A 272 -9.75 16.47 26.52
CA VAL A 272 -9.03 16.60 27.79
C VAL A 272 -8.56 18.04 28.02
N MET A 273 -8.03 18.70 27.00
CA MET A 273 -7.59 20.10 27.12
C MET A 273 -8.77 21.07 27.30
N ALA A 274 -9.91 20.80 26.66
CA ALA A 274 -11.13 21.56 26.87
C ALA A 274 -11.67 21.37 28.30
N TRP A 275 -11.60 20.14 28.85
CA TRP A 275 -11.94 19.85 30.24
C TRP A 275 -11.02 20.62 31.22
N PHE A 276 -9.71 20.66 30.96
CA PHE A 276 -8.77 21.49 31.76
C PHE A 276 -9.13 22.98 31.67
N GLY A 277 -9.48 23.47 30.48
CA GLY A 277 -9.95 24.85 30.32
C GLY A 277 -11.20 25.15 31.15
N ALA A 278 -12.16 24.22 31.20
CA ALA A 278 -13.36 24.32 32.03
C ALA A 278 -13.02 24.27 33.53
N LEU A 279 -12.10 23.35 33.94
CA LEU A 279 -11.63 23.24 35.32
C LEU A 279 -10.97 24.53 35.80
N LEU A 280 -10.17 25.16 34.95
CA LEU A 280 -9.52 26.46 35.20
C LEU A 280 -10.45 27.66 35.01
N ARG A 281 -11.73 27.41 34.67
CA ARG A 281 -12.75 28.44 34.40
C ARG A 281 -12.32 29.48 33.36
N LEU A 282 -11.61 29.04 32.34
CA LEU A 282 -11.16 29.90 31.23
C LEU A 282 -12.38 30.34 30.40
N ARG A 283 -12.28 31.55 29.81
CA ARG A 283 -13.27 32.00 28.83
C ARG A 283 -13.30 31.08 27.59
N PRO A 284 -14.45 30.85 26.95
CA PRO A 284 -14.53 29.93 25.80
C PRO A 284 -13.50 30.19 24.70
N VAL A 285 -13.25 31.46 24.37
CA VAL A 285 -12.25 31.88 23.38
C VAL A 285 -10.83 31.50 23.82
N VAL A 286 -10.51 31.71 25.12
CA VAL A 286 -9.19 31.38 25.66
C VAL A 286 -9.00 29.86 25.66
N THR A 287 -10.04 29.11 26.03
CA THR A 287 -10.04 27.63 25.94
C THR A 287 -9.83 27.18 24.49
N ALA A 288 -10.52 27.79 23.51
CA ALA A 288 -10.35 27.47 22.09
C ALA A 288 -8.91 27.71 21.63
N VAL A 289 -8.30 28.84 21.99
CA VAL A 289 -6.90 29.16 21.67
C VAL A 289 -5.95 28.15 22.35
N PHE A 290 -6.17 27.83 23.62
CA PHE A 290 -5.36 26.85 24.35
C PHE A 290 -5.42 25.47 23.70
N VAL A 291 -6.62 24.96 23.40
CA VAL A 291 -6.81 23.67 22.68
C VAL A 291 -6.12 23.73 21.32
N THR A 292 -6.26 24.86 20.58
CA THR A 292 -5.61 25.05 19.29
C THR A 292 -4.10 24.88 19.37
N VAL A 293 -3.46 25.58 20.30
CA VAL A 293 -2.00 25.54 20.49
C VAL A 293 -1.55 24.11 20.79
N VAL A 294 -2.23 23.41 21.70
CA VAL A 294 -1.87 22.04 22.07
C VAL A 294 -2.07 21.08 20.92
N VAL A 295 -3.17 21.18 20.17
CA VAL A 295 -3.44 20.31 19.01
C VAL A 295 -2.44 20.55 17.89
N VAL A 296 -2.12 21.79 17.57
CA VAL A 296 -1.09 22.11 16.56
C VAL A 296 0.28 21.57 16.98
N LEU A 297 0.65 21.78 18.24
CA LEU A 297 1.91 21.28 18.77
C LEU A 297 1.99 19.74 18.69
N TYR A 298 0.89 19.07 19.05
CA TYR A 298 0.82 17.61 18.93
C TYR A 298 0.86 17.14 17.47
N CYS A 299 0.20 17.82 16.52
CA CYS A 299 0.31 17.53 15.10
C CYS A 299 1.76 17.61 14.60
N VAL A 300 2.52 18.63 15.06
CA VAL A 300 3.94 18.77 14.74
C VAL A 300 4.75 17.60 15.35
N LEU A 301 4.50 17.26 16.61
CA LEU A 301 5.14 16.11 17.27
C LEU A 301 4.81 14.80 16.59
N ALA A 302 3.61 14.64 16.03
CA ALA A 302 3.17 13.47 15.28
C ALA A 302 3.66 13.45 13.82
N GLY A 303 4.46 14.41 13.38
CA GLY A 303 4.98 14.49 12.00
C GLY A 303 3.96 14.92 10.96
N CYS A 304 2.90 15.66 11.36
CA CYS A 304 1.87 16.21 10.47
C CYS A 304 1.20 15.17 9.53
N VAL A 305 1.04 13.91 10.00
CA VAL A 305 0.39 12.86 9.19
C VAL A 305 -1.05 13.23 8.81
N PRO A 306 -1.54 12.87 7.60
CA PRO A 306 -2.84 13.30 7.08
C PRO A 306 -4.04 13.09 8.03
N PRO A 307 -4.19 11.96 8.73
CA PRO A 307 -5.28 11.78 9.70
C PRO A 307 -5.24 12.77 10.87
N ALA A 308 -4.02 13.08 11.38
CA ALA A 308 -3.85 14.02 12.48
C ALA A 308 -4.16 15.46 12.02
N VAL A 309 -3.65 15.86 10.86
CA VAL A 309 -3.92 17.20 10.29
C VAL A 309 -5.41 17.39 10.03
N ARG A 310 -6.10 16.42 9.45
CA ARG A 310 -7.55 16.46 9.24
C ARG A 310 -8.31 16.61 10.55
N ALA A 311 -8.03 15.75 11.53
CA ALA A 311 -8.74 15.78 12.82
C ALA A 311 -8.45 17.08 13.59
N GLY A 312 -7.19 17.54 13.54
CA GLY A 312 -6.79 18.85 14.09
C GLY A 312 -7.57 19.99 13.44
N ALA A 313 -7.58 20.07 12.12
CA ALA A 313 -8.31 21.11 11.38
C ALA A 313 -9.82 21.09 11.67
N MET A 314 -10.45 19.90 11.68
CA MET A 314 -11.87 19.77 12.04
C MET A 314 -12.14 20.21 13.48
N GLY A 315 -11.30 19.78 14.43
CA GLY A 315 -11.42 20.14 15.83
C GLY A 315 -11.28 21.64 16.05
N LEU A 316 -10.27 22.25 15.43
CA LEU A 316 -10.03 23.69 15.49
C LEU A 316 -11.22 24.50 14.95
N LEU A 317 -11.70 24.14 13.75
CA LEU A 317 -12.87 24.81 13.17
C LEU A 317 -14.11 24.65 14.04
N ALA A 318 -14.31 23.47 14.64
CA ALA A 318 -15.42 23.22 15.56
C ALA A 318 -15.32 24.10 16.82
N PHE A 319 -14.15 24.20 17.44
CA PHE A 319 -13.92 25.05 18.60
C PHE A 319 -14.08 26.55 18.28
N PHE A 320 -13.57 27.00 17.14
CA PHE A 320 -13.78 28.38 16.70
C PHE A 320 -15.24 28.67 16.38
N ALA A 321 -15.97 27.75 15.75
CA ALA A 321 -17.40 27.91 15.52
C ALA A 321 -18.17 28.08 16.85
N LEU A 322 -17.84 27.23 17.83
CA LEU A 322 -18.44 27.33 19.17
C LEU A 322 -18.08 28.64 19.86
N ALA A 323 -16.81 29.05 19.80
CA ALA A 323 -16.34 30.30 20.42
C ALA A 323 -16.98 31.54 19.80
N LEU A 324 -17.38 31.47 18.53
CA LEU A 324 -18.07 32.54 17.78
C LEU A 324 -19.60 32.40 17.79
N GLU A 325 -20.13 31.47 18.63
CA GLU A 325 -21.57 31.19 18.74
C GLU A 325 -22.22 30.83 17.39
N ARG A 326 -21.47 30.15 16.51
CA ARG A 326 -21.95 29.65 15.22
C ARG A 326 -22.39 28.20 15.29
N GLU A 327 -23.40 27.85 14.48
CA GLU A 327 -23.80 26.45 14.33
C GLU A 327 -22.62 25.59 13.84
N ASN A 328 -22.39 24.50 14.53
CA ASN A 328 -21.36 23.53 14.23
C ASN A 328 -21.99 22.24 13.69
N ASP A 329 -21.80 21.95 12.40
CA ASP A 329 -22.18 20.68 11.78
C ASP A 329 -20.91 20.00 11.26
N ALA A 330 -20.50 18.91 11.93
CA ALA A 330 -19.30 18.15 11.60
C ALA A 330 -19.27 17.65 10.15
N ARG A 331 -20.43 17.43 9.53
CA ARG A 331 -20.55 17.01 8.12
C ARG A 331 -20.12 18.14 7.18
N ARG A 332 -20.47 19.40 7.49
CA ARG A 332 -20.01 20.56 6.72
C ARG A 332 -18.52 20.79 6.91
N LEU A 333 -18.03 20.63 8.14
CA LEU A 333 -16.60 20.76 8.45
C LEU A 333 -15.77 19.73 7.71
N LEU A 334 -16.24 18.49 7.59
CA LEU A 334 -15.54 17.46 6.82
C LEU A 334 -15.32 17.89 5.36
N ALA A 335 -16.36 18.38 4.69
CA ALA A 335 -16.26 18.83 3.31
C ALA A 335 -15.34 20.06 3.16
N LEU A 336 -15.46 21.03 4.08
CA LEU A 336 -14.61 22.23 4.06
C LEU A 336 -13.13 21.90 4.28
N VAL A 337 -12.83 21.06 5.27
CA VAL A 337 -11.44 20.60 5.53
C VAL A 337 -10.90 19.81 4.36
N GLY A 338 -11.72 18.95 3.75
CA GLY A 338 -11.32 18.20 2.56
C GLY A 338 -10.96 19.12 1.39
N MET A 339 -11.80 20.10 1.10
CA MET A 339 -11.53 21.11 0.07
C MET A 339 -10.27 21.93 0.39
N MET A 340 -10.09 22.33 1.65
CA MET A 340 -8.91 23.07 2.08
C MET A 340 -7.63 22.27 1.91
N LEU A 341 -7.60 21.00 2.33
CA LEU A 341 -6.43 20.17 2.19
C LEU A 341 -6.07 19.91 0.73
N LEU A 342 -7.05 19.64 -0.13
CA LEU A 342 -6.85 19.46 -1.57
C LEU A 342 -6.47 20.75 -2.30
N PHE A 343 -6.85 21.90 -1.76
CA PHE A 343 -6.39 23.20 -2.26
C PHE A 343 -4.88 23.36 -2.07
N PHE A 344 -4.36 22.99 -0.90
CA PHE A 344 -2.92 23.08 -0.61
C PHE A 344 -2.13 21.96 -1.28
N GLU A 345 -2.62 20.71 -1.20
CA GLU A 345 -1.94 19.53 -1.73
C GLU A 345 -2.93 18.60 -2.45
N PRO A 346 -3.09 18.76 -3.78
CA PRO A 346 -4.05 17.95 -4.55
C PRO A 346 -3.67 16.47 -4.65
N LEU A 347 -2.39 16.12 -4.54
CA LEU A 347 -1.92 14.73 -4.53
C LEU A 347 -2.46 13.92 -3.34
N LEU A 348 -2.92 14.58 -2.27
CA LEU A 348 -3.62 13.91 -1.16
C LEU A 348 -4.86 13.13 -1.62
N ALA A 349 -5.48 13.51 -2.74
CA ALA A 349 -6.61 12.74 -3.31
C ALA A 349 -6.22 11.28 -3.60
N PHE A 350 -4.96 11.00 -3.91
CA PHE A 350 -4.41 9.68 -4.19
C PHE A 350 -3.77 9.01 -2.97
N ASP A 351 -3.64 9.72 -1.85
CA ASP A 351 -3.10 9.16 -0.61
C ASP A 351 -4.11 8.23 0.06
N VAL A 352 -3.71 6.98 0.31
CA VAL A 352 -4.57 5.96 0.91
C VAL A 352 -5.04 6.36 2.31
N SER A 353 -4.16 7.01 3.09
CA SER A 353 -4.48 7.46 4.44
C SER A 353 -5.53 8.57 4.42
N PHE A 354 -5.43 9.50 3.45
CA PHE A 354 -6.44 10.54 3.24
C PHE A 354 -7.79 9.91 2.85
N GLN A 355 -7.81 9.04 1.84
CA GLN A 355 -9.03 8.40 1.35
C GLN A 355 -9.74 7.61 2.46
N LEU A 356 -9.02 6.72 3.16
CA LEU A 356 -9.58 5.92 4.25
C LEU A 356 -10.05 6.78 5.41
N SER A 357 -9.29 7.80 5.78
CA SER A 357 -9.63 8.69 6.88
C SER A 357 -10.90 9.51 6.61
N PHE A 358 -11.05 10.04 5.38
CA PHE A 358 -12.26 10.79 4.99
C PHE A 358 -13.46 9.87 4.84
N ALA A 359 -13.31 8.70 4.20
CA ALA A 359 -14.37 7.71 4.08
C ALA A 359 -14.84 7.20 5.45
N ALA A 360 -13.92 6.83 6.35
CA ALA A 360 -14.26 6.39 7.69
C ALA A 360 -15.01 7.50 8.47
N THR A 361 -14.53 8.75 8.41
CA THR A 361 -15.21 9.88 9.08
C THR A 361 -16.60 10.14 8.49
N ALA A 362 -16.77 10.03 7.17
CA ALA A 362 -18.10 10.09 6.56
C ALA A 362 -18.99 8.95 7.08
N GLY A 363 -18.46 7.73 7.20
CA GLY A 363 -19.14 6.60 7.81
C GLY A 363 -19.61 6.88 9.24
N LEU A 364 -18.74 7.48 10.06
CA LEU A 364 -19.08 7.88 11.43
C LEU A 364 -20.18 8.95 11.49
N LEU A 365 -20.16 9.92 10.58
CA LEU A 365 -21.10 11.04 10.58
C LEU A 365 -22.45 10.72 9.94
N TYR A 366 -22.48 9.82 8.96
CA TYR A 366 -23.69 9.51 8.19
C TYR A 366 -24.28 8.14 8.47
N LEU A 367 -23.44 7.11 8.70
CA LEU A 367 -23.91 5.71 8.88
C LEU A 367 -24.02 5.31 10.34
N ALA A 368 -23.10 5.74 11.22
CA ALA A 368 -23.12 5.32 12.60
C ALA A 368 -24.40 5.76 13.37
N PRO A 369 -24.96 6.99 13.21
CA PRO A 369 -26.17 7.38 13.94
C PRO A 369 -27.37 6.44 13.70
N PRO A 370 -27.81 6.11 12.46
CA PRO A 370 -28.92 5.21 12.25
C PRO A 370 -28.64 3.77 12.72
N PHE A 371 -27.37 3.32 12.72
CA PHE A 371 -27.00 2.04 13.32
C PHE A 371 -27.12 2.09 14.84
N CYS A 372 -26.63 3.15 15.47
CA CYS A 372 -26.72 3.33 16.92
C CYS A 372 -28.16 3.35 17.41
N GLU A 373 -29.06 4.05 16.73
CA GLU A 373 -30.50 4.06 17.05
C GLU A 373 -31.08 2.64 17.02
N ARG A 374 -30.81 1.86 15.96
CA ARG A 374 -31.32 0.48 15.82
C ARG A 374 -30.72 -0.48 16.84
N LEU A 375 -29.40 -0.46 17.03
CA LEU A 375 -28.70 -1.35 17.95
C LEU A 375 -29.06 -1.07 19.40
N SER A 376 -29.34 0.19 19.74
CA SER A 376 -29.76 0.59 21.09
C SER A 376 -31.16 0.10 21.47
N THR A 377 -32.00 -0.39 20.52
CA THR A 377 -33.28 -1.01 20.78
C THR A 377 -33.12 -2.46 21.26
N LEU A 378 -31.95 -3.07 21.05
CA LEU A 378 -31.68 -4.45 21.45
C LEU A 378 -31.40 -4.53 22.96
N ARG A 379 -32.34 -5.06 23.74
CA ARG A 379 -32.28 -5.07 25.21
C ARG A 379 -31.09 -5.82 25.78
N PHE A 380 -30.53 -6.78 25.03
CA PHE A 380 -29.37 -7.57 25.48
C PHE A 380 -28.02 -6.87 25.22
N LEU A 381 -28.00 -5.78 24.44
CA LEU A 381 -26.79 -5.09 24.06
C LEU A 381 -26.58 -3.82 24.91
N PRO A 382 -25.53 -3.75 25.74
CA PRO A 382 -25.22 -2.54 26.49
C PRO A 382 -25.00 -1.33 25.58
N ARG A 383 -25.39 -0.15 26.04
CA ARG A 383 -25.28 1.08 25.21
C ARG A 383 -23.88 1.36 24.68
N PHE A 384 -22.84 1.10 25.46
CA PHE A 384 -21.45 1.31 25.01
C PHE A 384 -21.08 0.35 23.87
N ALA A 385 -21.51 -0.92 23.95
CA ALA A 385 -21.28 -1.90 22.90
C ALA A 385 -22.11 -1.58 21.64
N ALA A 386 -23.35 -1.12 21.79
CA ALA A 386 -24.15 -0.65 20.66
C ALA A 386 -23.51 0.53 19.94
N LEU A 387 -22.94 1.49 20.68
CA LEU A 387 -22.21 2.64 20.11
C LEU A 387 -20.94 2.16 19.40
N SER A 388 -20.12 1.33 20.05
CA SER A 388 -18.86 0.81 19.46
C SER A 388 -19.14 0.04 18.17
N LEU A 389 -20.17 -0.84 18.16
CA LEU A 389 -20.56 -1.56 16.94
C LEU A 389 -21.08 -0.63 15.86
N ALA A 390 -21.91 0.36 16.19
CA ALA A 390 -22.42 1.32 15.21
C ALA A 390 -21.29 2.13 14.55
N VAL A 391 -20.34 2.57 15.35
CA VAL A 391 -19.14 3.29 14.90
C VAL A 391 -18.30 2.39 13.98
N THR A 392 -18.03 1.15 14.39
CA THR A 392 -17.22 0.21 13.61
C THR A 392 -17.90 -0.15 12.29
N LEU A 393 -19.19 -0.50 12.32
CA LEU A 393 -19.96 -0.79 11.11
C LEU A 393 -20.03 0.41 10.17
N GLY A 394 -20.28 1.61 10.71
CA GLY A 394 -20.32 2.84 9.92
C GLY A 394 -19.00 3.09 9.18
N ALA A 395 -17.88 2.98 9.90
CA ALA A 395 -16.54 3.15 9.32
C ALA A 395 -16.22 2.06 8.29
N GLN A 396 -16.44 0.79 8.63
CA GLN A 396 -16.15 -0.34 7.73
C GLN A 396 -16.98 -0.29 6.45
N LEU A 397 -18.28 -0.04 6.54
CA LEU A 397 -19.12 0.05 5.34
C LEU A 397 -18.71 1.22 4.45
N ALA A 398 -18.35 2.36 5.01
CA ALA A 398 -17.91 3.49 4.21
C ALA A 398 -16.54 3.24 3.53
N THR A 399 -15.65 2.48 4.16
CA THR A 399 -14.31 2.18 3.64
C THR A 399 -14.24 0.88 2.84
N LEU A 400 -15.29 0.05 2.83
CA LEU A 400 -15.26 -1.30 2.26
C LEU A 400 -14.72 -1.38 0.83
N PRO A 401 -15.15 -0.53 -0.14
CA PRO A 401 -14.60 -0.59 -1.49
C PRO A 401 -13.11 -0.25 -1.56
N LEU A 402 -12.64 0.68 -0.71
CA LEU A 402 -11.24 1.05 -0.61
C LEU A 402 -10.40 -0.07 0.03
N LEU A 403 -10.92 -0.71 1.09
CA LEU A 403 -10.28 -1.87 1.71
C LEU A 403 -10.15 -3.03 0.73
N ALA A 404 -11.21 -3.29 -0.05
CA ALA A 404 -11.19 -4.31 -1.08
C ALA A 404 -10.23 -3.97 -2.24
N TRP A 405 -10.03 -2.68 -2.55
CA TRP A 405 -9.12 -2.23 -3.61
C TRP A 405 -7.65 -2.31 -3.20
N TYR A 406 -7.31 -1.82 -1.98
CA TYR A 406 -5.92 -1.68 -1.57
C TYR A 406 -5.39 -2.87 -0.77
N PHE A 407 -6.24 -3.51 0.03
CA PHE A 407 -5.80 -4.53 0.99
C PHE A 407 -6.41 -5.90 0.75
N HIS A 408 -7.49 -6.00 -0.02
CA HIS A 408 -8.22 -7.25 -0.30
C HIS A 408 -8.72 -7.99 0.95
N ARG A 409 -8.81 -7.31 2.11
CA ARG A 409 -9.13 -7.91 3.41
C ARG A 409 -10.19 -7.09 4.14
N LEU A 410 -11.06 -7.80 4.87
CA LEU A 410 -12.00 -7.24 5.82
C LEU A 410 -11.91 -8.02 7.12
N SER A 411 -11.64 -7.32 8.22
CA SER A 411 -11.63 -7.91 9.55
C SER A 411 -13.03 -7.87 10.17
N LEU A 412 -13.66 -9.02 10.37
CA LEU A 412 -14.89 -9.14 11.14
C LEU A 412 -14.59 -9.18 12.65
N SER A 413 -13.41 -9.68 13.05
CA SER A 413 -12.97 -9.65 14.45
C SER A 413 -12.81 -8.24 15.01
N SER A 414 -12.67 -7.22 14.13
CA SER A 414 -12.64 -5.82 14.54
C SER A 414 -13.92 -5.36 15.27
N LEU A 415 -15.08 -5.98 14.99
CA LEU A 415 -16.32 -5.69 15.71
C LEU A 415 -16.17 -5.98 17.21
N ILE A 416 -15.47 -7.05 17.56
CA ILE A 416 -15.19 -7.45 18.94
C ILE A 416 -13.98 -6.67 19.48
N ALA A 417 -12.92 -6.55 18.69
CA ALA A 417 -11.70 -5.85 19.06
C ALA A 417 -11.97 -4.39 19.47
N ASN A 418 -12.83 -3.69 18.73
CA ASN A 418 -13.20 -2.31 19.05
C ASN A 418 -14.03 -2.17 20.34
N ILE A 419 -14.70 -3.22 20.80
CA ILE A 419 -15.42 -3.19 22.08
C ILE A 419 -14.47 -3.46 23.24
N ILE A 420 -13.49 -4.36 23.08
CA ILE A 420 -12.65 -4.88 24.17
C ILE A 420 -11.28 -4.22 24.18
N VAL A 421 -10.59 -4.21 23.03
CA VAL A 421 -9.18 -3.81 22.92
C VAL A 421 -9.03 -2.29 22.86
N VAL A 422 -9.84 -1.63 22.02
CA VAL A 422 -9.69 -0.19 21.77
C VAL A 422 -9.82 0.65 23.05
N PRO A 423 -10.80 0.43 23.96
CA PRO A 423 -10.88 1.22 25.18
C PRO A 423 -9.64 1.07 26.09
N VAL A 424 -9.01 -0.11 26.12
CA VAL A 424 -7.76 -0.32 26.87
C VAL A 424 -6.59 0.42 26.20
N VAL A 425 -6.50 0.35 24.89
CA VAL A 425 -5.46 1.08 24.12
C VAL A 425 -5.63 2.60 24.28
N GLU A 426 -6.86 3.12 24.24
CA GLU A 426 -7.09 4.55 24.48
C GLU A 426 -6.63 4.98 25.89
N LEU A 427 -6.81 4.11 26.90
CA LEU A 427 -6.29 4.37 28.23
C LEU A 427 -4.76 4.40 28.25
N VAL A 428 -4.09 3.43 27.61
CA VAL A 428 -2.63 3.40 27.45
C VAL A 428 -2.12 4.67 26.75
N ILE A 429 -2.79 5.11 25.69
CA ILE A 429 -2.40 6.33 24.96
C ILE A 429 -2.50 7.56 25.86
N VAL A 430 -3.60 7.72 26.59
CA VAL A 430 -3.78 8.87 27.49
C VAL A 430 -2.77 8.83 28.64
N ALA A 431 -2.64 7.70 29.28
CA ALA A 431 -1.71 7.53 30.40
C ALA A 431 -0.27 7.71 29.93
N GLY A 432 0.10 7.11 28.79
CA GLY A 432 1.40 7.29 28.16
C GLY A 432 1.71 8.76 27.86
N LEU A 433 0.77 9.49 27.25
CA LEU A 433 0.96 10.91 26.95
C LEU A 433 1.22 11.75 28.22
N PHE A 434 0.43 11.54 29.26
CA PHE A 434 0.61 12.24 30.54
C PHE A 434 1.90 11.82 31.27
N ALA A 435 2.24 10.53 31.24
CA ALA A 435 3.49 10.04 31.82
C ALA A 435 4.70 10.65 31.12
N GLY A 436 4.66 10.78 29.80
CA GLY A 436 5.72 11.44 29.04
C GLY A 436 5.88 12.90 29.43
N LEU A 437 4.80 13.65 29.55
CA LEU A 437 4.87 15.03 30.07
C LEU A 437 5.39 15.05 31.52
N ALA A 438 4.90 14.15 32.36
CA ALA A 438 5.32 14.03 33.73
C ALA A 438 6.80 13.62 33.87
N SER A 439 7.37 12.92 32.92
CA SER A 439 8.78 12.46 32.95
C SER A 439 9.78 13.62 33.05
N PHE A 440 9.42 14.81 32.57
CA PHE A 440 10.25 16.01 32.67
C PHE A 440 10.18 16.72 34.04
N VAL A 441 9.11 16.47 34.84
CA VAL A 441 8.85 17.18 36.10
C VAL A 441 8.83 16.21 37.29
N LEU A 442 8.23 15.06 37.14
CA LEU A 442 8.00 14.03 38.16
C LEU A 442 8.42 12.63 37.63
N PRO A 443 9.72 12.37 37.38
CA PRO A 443 10.18 11.14 36.71
C PRO A 443 9.74 9.86 37.43
N PHE A 444 9.66 9.86 38.78
CA PHE A 444 9.23 8.71 39.57
C PHE A 444 7.75 8.33 39.25
N LEU A 445 6.87 9.30 39.19
CA LEU A 445 5.45 9.08 38.86
C LEU A 445 5.31 8.57 37.41
N ALA A 446 6.07 9.17 36.50
CA ALA A 446 6.08 8.72 35.10
C ALA A 446 6.48 7.25 34.97
N LYS A 447 7.51 6.80 35.72
CA LYS A 447 7.94 5.39 35.73
C LYS A 447 6.84 4.44 36.16
N ILE A 448 6.08 4.78 37.18
CA ILE A 448 4.94 3.95 37.67
C ILE A 448 3.87 3.83 36.58
N VAL A 449 3.54 4.94 35.93
CA VAL A 449 2.52 4.93 34.88
C VAL A 449 3.01 4.14 33.66
N PHE A 450 4.24 4.31 33.21
CA PHE A 450 4.80 3.53 32.10
C PHE A 450 4.85 2.04 32.41
N LEU A 451 5.13 1.62 33.65
CA LEU A 451 5.06 0.22 34.05
C LEU A 451 3.62 -0.31 33.99
N ALA A 452 2.65 0.49 34.43
CA ALA A 452 1.23 0.12 34.30
C ALA A 452 0.79 0.01 32.84
N ASP A 453 1.26 0.92 31.98
CA ASP A 453 1.00 0.88 30.53
C ASP A 453 1.57 -0.38 29.87
N SER A 454 2.79 -0.81 30.25
CA SER A 454 3.38 -2.05 29.76
C SER A 454 2.54 -3.28 30.15
N LEU A 455 1.99 -3.32 31.37
CA LEU A 455 1.09 -4.40 31.81
C LEU A 455 -0.23 -4.41 31.03
N LEU A 456 -0.84 -3.23 30.81
CA LEU A 456 -2.05 -3.09 29.99
C LEU A 456 -1.80 -3.49 28.55
N LEU A 457 -0.64 -3.13 28.01
CA LEU A 457 -0.24 -3.47 26.65
C LEU A 457 -0.04 -4.99 26.49
N GLY A 458 0.49 -5.69 27.50
CA GLY A 458 0.53 -7.14 27.54
C GLY A 458 -0.86 -7.78 27.40
N LEU A 459 -1.86 -7.23 28.10
CA LEU A 459 -3.26 -7.66 27.95
C LEU A 459 -3.79 -7.40 26.53
N VAL A 460 -3.48 -6.22 25.96
CA VAL A 460 -3.83 -5.87 24.58
C VAL A 460 -3.25 -6.88 23.61
N TYR A 461 -1.99 -7.27 23.76
CA TYR A 461 -1.32 -8.24 22.89
C TYR A 461 -2.00 -9.61 22.93
N GLU A 462 -2.28 -10.12 24.13
CA GLU A 462 -2.96 -11.42 24.26
C GLU A 462 -4.38 -11.41 23.70
N CYS A 463 -5.17 -10.37 23.97
CA CYS A 463 -6.51 -10.23 23.39
C CYS A 463 -6.45 -10.14 21.86
N THR A 464 -5.51 -9.36 21.33
CA THR A 464 -5.36 -9.19 19.87
C THR A 464 -4.92 -10.49 19.21
N ARG A 465 -3.97 -11.22 19.82
CA ARG A 465 -3.51 -12.53 19.33
C ARG A 465 -4.64 -13.55 19.29
N LEU A 466 -5.44 -13.63 20.33
CA LEU A 466 -6.60 -14.54 20.39
C LEU A 466 -7.65 -14.19 19.32
N LEU A 467 -7.92 -12.90 19.10
CA LEU A 467 -8.87 -12.46 18.09
C LEU A 467 -8.35 -12.63 16.67
N ALA A 468 -7.02 -12.53 16.46
CA ALA A 468 -6.39 -12.72 15.16
C ALA A 468 -6.55 -14.15 14.62
N VAL A 469 -6.51 -15.16 15.50
CA VAL A 469 -6.66 -16.57 15.13
C VAL A 469 -8.13 -17.04 15.14
N MET A 470 -9.08 -16.15 15.36
CA MET A 470 -10.51 -16.50 15.39
C MET A 470 -10.97 -16.96 14.00
N PRO A 471 -11.57 -18.17 13.88
CA PRO A 471 -12.08 -18.64 12.59
C PRO A 471 -13.11 -17.67 12.00
N GLY A 472 -12.89 -17.28 10.72
CA GLY A 472 -13.75 -16.30 10.06
C GLY A 472 -13.57 -14.85 10.53
N GLY A 473 -12.56 -14.57 11.37
CA GLY A 473 -12.25 -13.22 11.85
C GLY A 473 -11.74 -12.30 10.72
N GLU A 474 -11.12 -12.87 9.71
CA GLU A 474 -10.66 -12.17 8.51
C GLU A 474 -11.32 -12.75 7.27
N VAL A 475 -11.77 -11.89 6.36
CA VAL A 475 -12.39 -12.28 5.10
C VAL A 475 -11.65 -11.62 3.94
N TYR A 476 -11.20 -12.42 2.99
CA TYR A 476 -10.60 -11.90 1.76
C TYR A 476 -11.68 -11.41 0.79
N LEU A 477 -11.52 -10.21 0.30
CA LEU A 477 -12.45 -9.54 -0.61
C LEU A 477 -11.87 -9.47 -2.02
N PRO A 478 -12.65 -9.78 -3.06
CA PRO A 478 -12.26 -9.44 -4.42
C PRO A 478 -12.30 -7.94 -4.63
N THR A 479 -11.54 -7.44 -5.60
CA THR A 479 -11.57 -6.03 -5.98
C THR A 479 -12.97 -5.63 -6.47
N PHE A 480 -13.48 -4.52 -5.97
CA PHE A 480 -14.72 -3.95 -6.48
C PHE A 480 -14.48 -3.34 -7.86
N SER A 481 -15.27 -3.73 -8.85
CA SER A 481 -15.30 -2.96 -10.09
C SER A 481 -15.91 -1.57 -9.85
N VAL A 482 -15.47 -0.57 -10.62
CA VAL A 482 -15.99 0.80 -10.47
C VAL A 482 -17.52 0.88 -10.52
N PRO A 483 -18.22 0.20 -11.46
CA PRO A 483 -19.69 0.18 -11.47
C PRO A 483 -20.29 -0.40 -10.19
N LEU A 484 -19.70 -1.49 -9.66
CA LEU A 484 -20.18 -2.11 -8.41
C LEU A 484 -19.98 -1.16 -7.21
N ALA A 485 -18.83 -0.47 -7.14
CA ALA A 485 -18.57 0.52 -6.10
C ALA A 485 -19.56 1.69 -6.17
N LEU A 486 -19.89 2.17 -7.37
CA LEU A 486 -20.90 3.24 -7.54
C LEU A 486 -22.29 2.79 -7.08
N VAL A 487 -22.73 1.58 -7.45
CA VAL A 487 -24.02 1.01 -6.98
C VAL A 487 -24.00 0.87 -5.47
N TYR A 488 -22.92 0.39 -4.89
CA TYR A 488 -22.74 0.25 -3.44
C TYR A 488 -22.89 1.59 -2.72
N PHE A 489 -22.17 2.63 -3.14
CA PHE A 489 -22.27 3.96 -2.55
C PHE A 489 -23.64 4.61 -2.77
N ALA A 490 -24.30 4.35 -3.91
CA ALA A 490 -25.69 4.79 -4.15
C ALA A 490 -26.66 4.15 -3.15
N MET A 491 -26.51 2.85 -2.86
CA MET A 491 -27.32 2.17 -1.81
C MET A 491 -27.06 2.76 -0.43
N LEU A 492 -25.82 3.02 -0.05
CA LEU A 492 -25.48 3.69 1.20
C LEU A 492 -26.08 5.10 1.27
N ALA A 493 -26.02 5.86 0.16
CA ALA A 493 -26.60 7.19 0.08
C ALA A 493 -28.13 7.18 0.30
N VAL A 494 -28.84 6.18 -0.22
CA VAL A 494 -30.28 5.98 0.04
C VAL A 494 -30.50 5.61 1.51
N PHE A 495 -29.66 4.74 2.07
CA PHE A 495 -29.79 4.29 3.47
C PHE A 495 -29.72 5.45 4.49
N VAL A 496 -28.87 6.44 4.23
CA VAL A 496 -28.69 7.62 5.12
C VAL A 496 -29.74 8.72 4.94
N GLN A 497 -30.66 8.60 3.93
CA GLN A 497 -31.72 9.60 3.76
C GLN A 497 -32.72 9.58 4.93
N PRO A 498 -33.34 10.72 5.25
CA PRO A 498 -34.48 10.78 6.13
C PRO A 498 -35.57 9.81 5.70
N GLU A 499 -36.35 9.32 6.66
CA GLU A 499 -37.38 8.30 6.44
C GLU A 499 -38.34 8.66 5.31
N GLU A 500 -38.83 9.91 5.28
CA GLU A 500 -39.71 10.41 4.20
C GLU A 500 -39.11 10.22 2.78
N ARG A 501 -37.82 10.52 2.62
CA ARG A 501 -37.15 10.37 1.30
C ARG A 501 -36.85 8.92 0.99
N ARG A 502 -36.47 8.15 1.99
CA ARG A 502 -36.25 6.71 1.86
C ARG A 502 -37.54 6.00 1.46
N GLU A 503 -38.67 6.33 2.11
CA GLU A 503 -39.99 5.83 1.75
C GLU A 503 -40.39 6.25 0.33
N ALA A 504 -40.13 7.49 -0.08
CA ALA A 504 -40.37 7.94 -1.45
C ALA A 504 -39.55 7.13 -2.47
N VAL A 505 -38.27 6.81 -2.18
CA VAL A 505 -37.47 5.94 -3.04
C VAL A 505 -38.03 4.52 -3.06
N PHE A 506 -38.38 3.96 -1.91
CA PHE A 506 -38.97 2.61 -1.85
C PHE A 506 -40.35 2.56 -2.53
N SER A 507 -41.19 3.57 -2.38
CA SER A 507 -42.46 3.69 -3.10
C SER A 507 -42.22 3.73 -4.60
N TRP A 508 -41.32 4.58 -5.07
CA TRP A 508 -40.92 4.66 -6.47
C TRP A 508 -40.41 3.31 -7.01
N CYS A 509 -39.57 2.61 -6.23
CA CYS A 509 -39.09 1.28 -6.57
C CYS A 509 -40.23 0.25 -6.56
N SER A 510 -41.12 0.32 -5.58
CA SER A 510 -42.28 -0.58 -5.47
C SER A 510 -43.26 -0.42 -6.64
N GLU A 511 -43.57 0.81 -7.01
CA GLU A 511 -44.40 1.09 -8.18
C GLU A 511 -43.78 0.53 -9.47
N ARG A 512 -42.46 0.57 -9.57
CA ARG A 512 -41.68 0.10 -10.75
C ARG A 512 -41.06 -1.29 -10.57
N ARG A 513 -41.44 -2.01 -9.51
CA ARG A 513 -40.85 -3.31 -9.14
C ARG A 513 -40.76 -4.30 -10.29
N LYS A 514 -41.76 -4.34 -11.16
CA LYS A 514 -41.79 -5.23 -12.35
C LYS A 514 -40.71 -4.82 -13.36
N VAL A 515 -40.56 -3.51 -13.59
CA VAL A 515 -39.57 -2.96 -14.52
C VAL A 515 -38.16 -3.14 -13.97
N ILE A 516 -37.97 -2.84 -12.67
CA ILE A 516 -36.68 -3.01 -11.97
C ILE A 516 -36.30 -4.49 -11.97
N PHE A 517 -37.26 -5.39 -11.65
CA PHE A 517 -37.00 -6.82 -11.66
C PHE A 517 -36.68 -7.35 -13.05
N ALA A 518 -37.40 -6.88 -14.06
CA ALA A 518 -37.13 -7.24 -15.46
C ALA A 518 -35.76 -6.71 -15.91
N ALA A 519 -35.38 -5.48 -15.54
CA ALA A 519 -34.07 -4.92 -15.80
C ALA A 519 -32.94 -5.69 -15.08
N PHE A 520 -33.18 -6.09 -13.84
CA PHE A 520 -32.25 -6.94 -13.07
C PHE A 520 -32.09 -8.32 -13.73
N LEU A 521 -33.20 -8.97 -14.09
CA LEU A 521 -33.16 -10.25 -14.81
C LEU A 521 -32.45 -10.13 -16.15
N PHE A 522 -32.72 -9.05 -16.89
CA PHE A 522 -32.04 -8.79 -18.16
C PHE A 522 -30.56 -8.58 -17.96
N ALA A 523 -30.16 -7.76 -16.99
CA ALA A 523 -28.74 -7.56 -16.63
C ALA A 523 -28.09 -8.85 -16.16
N ALA A 524 -28.74 -9.63 -15.30
CA ALA A 524 -28.24 -10.92 -14.84
C ALA A 524 -28.12 -11.93 -15.99
N ALA A 525 -29.11 -12.00 -16.89
CA ALA A 525 -29.04 -12.83 -18.09
C ALA A 525 -27.95 -12.36 -19.03
N ALA A 526 -27.77 -11.05 -19.23
CA ALA A 526 -26.71 -10.49 -20.06
C ALA A 526 -25.31 -10.83 -19.47
N VAL A 527 -25.14 -10.71 -18.15
CA VAL A 527 -23.91 -11.11 -17.46
C VAL A 527 -23.67 -12.62 -17.58
N ALA A 528 -24.70 -13.43 -17.38
CA ALA A 528 -24.59 -14.88 -17.51
C ALA A 528 -24.24 -15.30 -18.95
N LEU A 529 -24.93 -14.74 -19.96
CA LEU A 529 -24.63 -14.95 -21.38
C LEU A 529 -23.21 -14.51 -21.71
N TRP A 530 -22.77 -13.37 -21.19
CA TRP A 530 -21.41 -12.88 -21.38
C TRP A 530 -20.37 -13.78 -20.71
N GLN A 531 -20.64 -14.30 -19.51
CA GLN A 531 -19.76 -15.29 -18.85
C GLN A 531 -19.70 -16.60 -19.60
N ILE A 532 -20.84 -17.10 -20.11
CA ILE A 532 -20.91 -18.34 -20.89
C ILE A 532 -20.26 -18.19 -22.27
N SER A 533 -20.41 -17.00 -22.88
CA SER A 533 -19.84 -16.70 -24.20
C SER A 533 -18.36 -16.31 -24.15
N ARG A 534 -17.81 -16.02 -22.97
CA ARG A 534 -16.39 -15.78 -22.84
C ARG A 534 -15.61 -17.04 -23.21
N PRO A 535 -14.57 -16.92 -24.05
CA PRO A 535 -13.62 -18.00 -24.23
C PRO A 535 -13.10 -18.44 -22.87
N GLN A 536 -13.03 -19.73 -22.66
CA GLN A 536 -12.32 -20.26 -21.48
C GLN A 536 -10.84 -20.02 -21.70
N GLU A 537 -10.30 -18.98 -21.08
CA GLU A 537 -8.92 -18.56 -21.27
C GLU A 537 -8.04 -19.06 -20.12
N MET A 538 -6.88 -19.63 -20.45
CA MET A 538 -5.77 -19.74 -19.50
C MET A 538 -5.08 -18.39 -19.46
N THR A 539 -4.69 -17.95 -18.24
CA THR A 539 -3.86 -16.76 -18.07
C THR A 539 -2.54 -17.11 -17.41
N VAL A 540 -1.46 -16.56 -17.94
CA VAL A 540 -0.11 -16.68 -17.38
C VAL A 540 0.39 -15.28 -17.07
N HIS A 541 0.70 -15.03 -15.81
CA HIS A 541 1.12 -13.73 -15.29
C HIS A 541 2.57 -13.79 -14.88
N PHE A 542 3.41 -12.95 -15.43
CA PHE A 542 4.76 -12.69 -14.95
C PHE A 542 4.70 -11.48 -14.02
N ILE A 543 4.83 -11.71 -12.73
CA ILE A 543 4.60 -10.72 -11.69
C ILE A 543 5.86 -9.85 -11.55
N ASP A 544 5.72 -8.53 -11.47
CA ASP A 544 6.84 -7.66 -11.10
C ASP A 544 7.14 -7.81 -9.60
N VAL A 545 8.11 -8.62 -9.27
CA VAL A 545 8.65 -8.83 -7.90
C VAL A 545 9.98 -8.10 -7.70
N GLY A 546 10.37 -7.26 -8.65
CA GLY A 546 11.71 -6.66 -8.72
C GLY A 546 12.73 -7.65 -9.27
N GLN A 547 13.89 -7.76 -8.62
CA GLN A 547 14.90 -8.73 -9.04
C GLN A 547 14.50 -10.10 -8.52
N GLY A 548 13.98 -10.94 -9.39
CA GLY A 548 13.51 -12.31 -9.09
C GLY A 548 12.41 -12.76 -10.02
N ASP A 549 12.01 -14.01 -9.88
CA ASP A 549 10.99 -14.67 -10.66
C ASP A 549 9.75 -14.98 -9.84
N ALA A 550 8.59 -14.62 -10.35
CA ALA A 550 7.29 -15.09 -9.86
C ALA A 550 6.30 -15.12 -11.01
N ALA A 551 5.66 -16.26 -11.23
CA ALA A 551 4.63 -16.38 -12.24
C ALA A 551 3.41 -17.11 -11.69
N LEU A 552 2.22 -16.59 -12.04
CA LEU A 552 0.94 -17.19 -11.71
C LEU A 552 0.30 -17.74 -12.99
N VAL A 553 -0.14 -18.97 -12.95
CA VAL A 553 -0.96 -19.59 -14.01
C VAL A 553 -2.35 -19.84 -13.47
N VAL A 554 -3.36 -19.30 -14.14
CA VAL A 554 -4.77 -19.56 -13.83
C VAL A 554 -5.40 -20.28 -15.00
N THR A 555 -5.97 -21.47 -14.71
CA THR A 555 -6.61 -22.31 -15.71
C THR A 555 -7.98 -21.74 -16.14
N PRO A 556 -8.56 -22.20 -17.25
CA PRO A 556 -9.88 -21.76 -17.71
C PRO A 556 -11.01 -21.93 -16.69
N HIS A 557 -10.89 -22.88 -15.75
CA HIS A 557 -11.89 -23.14 -14.72
C HIS A 557 -11.51 -22.57 -13.34
N GLY A 558 -10.41 -21.80 -13.28
CA GLY A 558 -10.03 -21.06 -12.06
C GLY A 558 -9.15 -21.82 -11.08
N ARG A 559 -8.59 -22.98 -11.46
CA ARG A 559 -7.47 -23.60 -10.72
C ARG A 559 -6.22 -22.76 -10.93
N ALA A 560 -5.34 -22.75 -9.95
CA ALA A 560 -4.17 -21.91 -9.99
C ALA A 560 -2.91 -22.62 -9.52
N LEU A 561 -1.79 -22.27 -10.15
CA LEU A 561 -0.46 -22.66 -9.70
C LEU A 561 0.50 -21.49 -9.83
N MET A 562 1.54 -21.47 -9.00
CA MET A 562 2.66 -20.54 -9.14
C MET A 562 3.93 -21.28 -9.56
N ILE A 563 4.74 -20.59 -10.36
CA ILE A 563 6.10 -21.01 -10.70
C ILE A 563 7.02 -19.89 -10.18
N ASP A 564 7.82 -20.23 -9.19
CA ASP A 564 8.59 -19.31 -8.36
C ASP A 564 7.75 -18.25 -7.63
N THR A 565 8.33 -17.56 -6.67
CA THR A 565 7.63 -16.67 -5.74
C THR A 565 8.41 -15.38 -5.44
N GLY A 566 9.48 -15.12 -6.20
CA GLY A 566 10.35 -13.98 -5.94
C GLY A 566 10.99 -14.01 -4.55
N GLY A 567 11.54 -12.91 -4.18
CA GLY A 567 12.16 -12.70 -2.87
C GLY A 567 13.24 -11.62 -2.92
N THR A 568 13.79 -11.29 -1.75
CA THR A 568 14.92 -10.38 -1.63
C THR A 568 16.10 -11.09 -0.99
N ARG A 569 17.30 -10.97 -1.55
CA ARG A 569 18.53 -11.62 -1.07
C ARG A 569 18.88 -11.29 0.39
N ASP A 570 18.40 -10.17 0.90
CA ASP A 570 18.62 -9.75 2.29
C ASP A 570 17.53 -10.23 3.25
N GLY A 571 16.49 -10.92 2.72
CA GLY A 571 15.34 -11.38 3.51
C GLY A 571 14.55 -10.25 4.18
N GLY A 572 14.95 -9.00 3.93
CA GLY A 572 14.42 -7.85 4.63
C GLY A 572 13.05 -7.37 4.16
N TYR A 573 12.54 -7.90 3.04
CA TYR A 573 11.21 -7.58 2.52
C TYR A 573 10.51 -8.87 2.06
N ASP A 574 9.42 -9.20 2.73
CA ASP A 574 8.61 -10.39 2.41
C ASP A 574 7.80 -10.14 1.13
N ILE A 575 8.34 -10.58 -0.01
CA ILE A 575 7.70 -10.49 -1.32
C ILE A 575 6.39 -11.28 -1.32
N GLY A 576 6.40 -12.49 -0.79
CA GLY A 576 5.22 -13.36 -0.74
C GLY A 576 4.02 -12.68 -0.11
N SER A 577 4.14 -12.23 1.15
CA SER A 577 3.03 -11.57 1.85
C SER A 577 2.68 -10.20 1.28
N ARG A 578 3.64 -9.46 0.75
CA ARG A 578 3.44 -8.05 0.38
C ARG A 578 3.26 -7.81 -1.11
N VAL A 579 3.63 -8.75 -1.98
CA VAL A 579 3.49 -8.64 -3.44
C VAL A 579 2.58 -9.74 -3.97
N ASP A 580 2.93 -11.01 -3.72
CA ASP A 580 2.24 -12.14 -4.34
C ASP A 580 0.83 -12.33 -3.78
N VAL A 581 0.67 -12.36 -2.46
CA VAL A 581 -0.66 -12.54 -1.84
C VAL A 581 -1.66 -11.45 -2.26
N PRO A 582 -1.33 -10.14 -2.26
CA PRO A 582 -2.18 -9.12 -2.83
C PRO A 582 -2.48 -9.32 -4.33
N TYR A 583 -1.48 -9.73 -5.12
CA TYR A 583 -1.65 -10.02 -6.54
C TYR A 583 -2.62 -11.18 -6.78
N LEU A 584 -2.43 -12.29 -6.06
CA LEU A 584 -3.33 -13.45 -6.10
C LEU A 584 -4.75 -13.06 -5.70
N SER A 585 -4.89 -12.28 -4.63
CA SER A 585 -6.18 -11.78 -4.13
C SER A 585 -6.87 -10.87 -5.15
N HIS A 586 -6.11 -10.01 -5.85
CA HIS A 586 -6.63 -9.14 -6.92
C HIS A 586 -7.30 -9.95 -8.04
N TYR A 587 -6.68 -11.06 -8.42
CA TYR A 587 -7.23 -11.98 -9.44
C TYR A 587 -8.20 -13.02 -8.86
N GLY A 588 -8.54 -12.93 -7.58
CA GLY A 588 -9.52 -13.81 -6.93
C GLY A 588 -9.01 -15.22 -6.65
N VAL A 589 -7.70 -15.44 -6.70
CA VAL A 589 -7.06 -16.71 -6.37
C VAL A 589 -7.06 -16.88 -4.84
N ARG A 590 -7.77 -17.87 -4.34
CA ARG A 590 -7.92 -18.16 -2.91
C ARG A 590 -7.25 -19.46 -2.48
N ARG A 591 -6.72 -20.23 -3.41
CA ARG A 591 -6.00 -21.49 -3.22
C ARG A 591 -5.04 -21.67 -4.38
N LEU A 592 -3.87 -22.22 -4.10
CA LEU A 592 -2.94 -22.70 -5.12
C LEU A 592 -2.96 -24.22 -5.08
N ASP A 593 -3.14 -24.85 -6.23
CA ASP A 593 -3.03 -26.31 -6.34
C ASP A 593 -1.56 -26.73 -6.23
N TYR A 594 -0.68 -25.93 -6.84
CA TYR A 594 0.77 -26.15 -6.80
C TYR A 594 1.53 -24.84 -6.66
N ILE A 595 2.67 -24.91 -5.95
CA ILE A 595 3.80 -24.01 -6.13
C ILE A 595 4.93 -24.85 -6.69
N ILE A 596 5.54 -24.45 -7.80
CA ILE A 596 6.69 -25.13 -8.39
C ILE A 596 7.88 -24.19 -8.24
N LEU A 597 8.84 -24.54 -7.41
CA LEU A 597 10.07 -23.77 -7.20
C LEU A 597 11.13 -24.33 -8.14
N THR A 598 11.65 -23.45 -9.01
CA THR A 598 12.68 -23.86 -9.96
C THR A 598 13.97 -24.23 -9.25
N HIS A 599 14.36 -23.46 -8.23
CA HIS A 599 15.47 -23.73 -7.32
C HIS A 599 15.31 -22.89 -6.03
N VAL A 600 16.20 -23.07 -5.04
CA VAL A 600 15.99 -22.54 -3.67
C VAL A 600 16.48 -21.11 -3.44
N HIS A 601 17.11 -20.44 -4.39
CA HIS A 601 17.59 -19.08 -4.18
C HIS A 601 16.46 -18.13 -3.77
N GLU A 602 16.79 -17.14 -2.94
CA GLU A 602 15.81 -16.21 -2.36
C GLU A 602 15.00 -15.47 -3.42
N ASP A 603 15.59 -15.10 -4.54
CA ASP A 603 14.94 -14.39 -5.64
C ASP A 603 13.96 -15.27 -6.45
N HIS A 604 13.85 -16.57 -6.12
CA HIS A 604 12.89 -17.52 -6.67
C HIS A 604 11.98 -18.12 -5.59
N ALA A 605 12.52 -18.56 -4.48
CA ALA A 605 11.78 -19.27 -3.43
C ALA A 605 11.45 -18.40 -2.21
N GLY A 606 12.06 -17.20 -2.07
CA GLY A 606 11.98 -16.40 -0.85
C GLY A 606 10.59 -15.90 -0.47
N GLY A 607 9.65 -15.79 -1.42
CA GLY A 607 8.25 -15.43 -1.18
C GLY A 607 7.37 -16.60 -0.73
N ALA A 608 7.83 -17.85 -0.88
CA ALA A 608 7.00 -19.04 -0.64
C ALA A 608 6.46 -19.09 0.79
N GLY A 609 7.29 -18.78 1.80
CA GLY A 609 6.86 -18.72 3.20
C GLY A 609 5.75 -17.72 3.46
N GLY A 610 5.81 -16.55 2.80
CA GLY A 610 4.75 -15.54 2.86
C GLY A 610 3.44 -16.03 2.27
N ILE A 611 3.48 -16.72 1.14
CA ILE A 611 2.29 -17.27 0.47
C ILE A 611 1.66 -18.38 1.30
N VAL A 612 2.46 -19.34 1.79
CA VAL A 612 2.00 -20.50 2.59
C VAL A 612 1.24 -20.06 3.85
N ARG A 613 1.67 -18.97 4.48
CA ARG A 613 0.98 -18.44 5.68
C ARG A 613 -0.42 -17.86 5.38
N HIS A 614 -0.69 -17.45 4.14
CA HIS A 614 -1.92 -16.69 3.82
C HIS A 614 -2.86 -17.41 2.86
N ILE A 615 -2.34 -18.33 2.06
CA ILE A 615 -3.11 -19.02 1.00
C ILE A 615 -2.94 -20.52 1.15
N PRO A 616 -4.04 -21.28 1.20
CA PRO A 616 -4.00 -22.74 1.21
C PRO A 616 -3.31 -23.30 -0.04
N ILE A 617 -2.38 -24.24 0.14
CA ILE A 617 -1.59 -24.84 -0.93
C ILE A 617 -1.82 -26.33 -0.96
N GLY A 618 -1.93 -26.90 -2.17
CA GLY A 618 -2.03 -28.35 -2.38
C GLY A 618 -0.66 -29.01 -2.22
N MET A 619 0.30 -28.65 -3.08
CA MET A 619 1.65 -29.25 -3.08
C MET A 619 2.70 -28.22 -3.50
N ILE A 620 3.90 -28.37 -2.98
CA ILE A 620 5.08 -27.57 -3.37
C ILE A 620 6.06 -28.54 -4.04
N LEU A 621 6.28 -28.35 -5.34
CA LEU A 621 7.31 -29.09 -6.09
C LEU A 621 8.60 -28.28 -6.04
N THR A 622 9.70 -28.94 -5.70
CA THR A 622 11.02 -28.33 -5.48
C THR A 622 12.05 -28.88 -6.45
N ALA A 623 13.18 -28.21 -6.61
CA ALA A 623 14.35 -28.83 -7.20
C ALA A 623 14.95 -29.89 -6.26
N HIS A 624 15.91 -30.71 -6.77
CA HIS A 624 16.65 -31.71 -6.01
C HIS A 624 17.75 -31.07 -5.17
N GLU A 625 17.35 -30.17 -4.25
CA GLU A 625 18.22 -29.42 -3.34
C GLU A 625 17.87 -29.79 -1.88
N PRO A 626 18.73 -29.44 -0.88
CA PRO A 626 18.51 -29.87 0.49
C PRO A 626 17.19 -29.32 1.08
N ARG A 627 16.41 -30.20 1.71
CA ARG A 627 15.13 -29.81 2.37
C ARG A 627 15.32 -28.74 3.45
N SER A 628 16.49 -28.68 4.08
CA SER A 628 16.82 -27.64 5.07
C SER A 628 16.79 -26.24 4.49
N GLU A 629 17.21 -26.08 3.22
CA GLU A 629 17.16 -24.79 2.55
C GLU A 629 15.73 -24.35 2.24
N TYR A 630 14.87 -25.29 1.83
CA TYR A 630 13.44 -25.02 1.67
C TYR A 630 12.76 -24.70 2.99
N ALA A 631 13.10 -25.35 4.10
CA ALA A 631 12.61 -24.99 5.43
C ALA A 631 13.01 -23.56 5.81
N ARG A 632 14.25 -23.15 5.47
CA ARG A 632 14.76 -21.80 5.69
C ARG A 632 13.95 -20.75 4.92
N VAL A 633 13.71 -20.93 3.62
CA VAL A 633 12.93 -19.96 2.81
C VAL A 633 11.43 -19.96 3.15
N LEU A 634 10.90 -21.09 3.60
CA LEU A 634 9.54 -21.17 4.13
C LEU A 634 9.42 -20.53 5.53
N GLY A 635 10.55 -20.32 6.23
CA GLY A 635 10.58 -19.78 7.58
C GLY A 635 10.01 -20.74 8.62
N CYS A 636 10.17 -22.05 8.43
CA CYS A 636 9.64 -23.08 9.30
C CYS A 636 10.72 -24.11 9.70
N SER A 637 10.44 -24.97 10.67
CA SER A 637 11.29 -26.10 11.01
C SER A 637 11.09 -27.29 10.04
N LEU A 638 12.08 -28.18 9.95
CA LEU A 638 12.00 -29.37 9.09
C LEU A 638 10.80 -30.29 9.42
N ASP A 639 10.34 -30.27 10.67
CA ASP A 639 9.22 -31.09 11.16
C ASP A 639 7.87 -30.36 11.04
N ALA A 640 7.85 -29.13 10.49
CA ALA A 640 6.65 -28.35 10.36
C ALA A 640 5.64 -28.98 9.39
N PRO A 641 4.31 -28.77 9.60
CA PRO A 641 3.28 -29.29 8.71
C PRO A 641 3.47 -28.87 7.24
N GLU A 642 3.98 -27.68 7.00
CA GLU A 642 4.23 -27.12 5.69
C GLU A 642 5.22 -27.98 4.89
N MET A 643 6.20 -28.59 5.56
CA MET A 643 7.20 -29.47 4.95
C MET A 643 6.62 -30.79 4.43
N GLN A 644 5.39 -31.16 4.86
CA GLN A 644 4.72 -32.38 4.36
C GLN A 644 4.18 -32.19 2.94
N HIS A 645 3.98 -30.91 2.52
CA HIS A 645 3.53 -30.57 1.17
C HIS A 645 4.68 -30.49 0.16
N LEU A 646 5.94 -30.66 0.56
CA LEU A 646 7.10 -30.61 -0.32
C LEU A 646 7.41 -31.97 -0.93
N ALA A 647 7.56 -31.98 -2.26
CA ALA A 647 8.07 -33.13 -3.02
C ALA A 647 9.07 -32.63 -4.09
N PRO A 648 10.17 -33.35 -4.36
CA PRO A 648 11.04 -33.02 -5.49
C PRO A 648 10.27 -33.22 -6.80
N ALA A 649 10.49 -32.33 -7.77
CA ALA A 649 9.94 -32.44 -9.11
C ALA A 649 10.80 -33.44 -9.92
N GLU A 650 10.15 -34.36 -10.63
CA GLU A 650 10.85 -35.39 -11.43
C GLU A 650 10.79 -35.03 -12.92
N ALA A 651 11.91 -35.23 -13.63
CA ALA A 651 11.96 -35.06 -15.07
C ALA A 651 11.01 -36.05 -15.79
N GLY A 652 10.10 -35.52 -16.60
CA GLY A 652 9.05 -36.29 -17.27
C GLY A 652 7.73 -36.34 -16.49
N GLU A 653 7.64 -35.75 -15.30
CA GLU A 653 6.39 -35.61 -14.57
C GLU A 653 5.42 -34.75 -15.37
N HIS A 654 4.15 -35.19 -15.45
CA HIS A 654 3.07 -34.55 -16.19
C HIS A 654 1.88 -34.31 -15.28
N ILE A 655 1.49 -33.04 -15.13
CA ILE A 655 0.34 -32.60 -14.33
C ILE A 655 -0.70 -32.01 -15.28
N ASN A 656 -1.94 -32.48 -15.19
CA ASN A 656 -3.07 -31.89 -15.92
C ASN A 656 -4.00 -31.14 -14.99
N LEU A 657 -4.15 -29.82 -15.23
CA LEU A 657 -5.05 -28.95 -14.51
C LEU A 657 -6.08 -28.36 -15.48
N ASP A 658 -7.30 -28.89 -15.50
CA ASP A 658 -8.38 -28.38 -16.35
C ASP A 658 -8.04 -28.31 -17.85
N GLY A 659 -7.27 -29.28 -18.36
CA GLY A 659 -6.80 -29.34 -19.75
C GLY A 659 -5.53 -28.48 -20.00
N VAL A 660 -5.01 -27.81 -18.99
CA VAL A 660 -3.67 -27.21 -19.01
C VAL A 660 -2.65 -28.27 -18.62
N ALA A 661 -1.71 -28.53 -19.51
CA ALA A 661 -0.61 -29.49 -19.27
C ALA A 661 0.57 -28.72 -18.64
N VAL A 662 1.08 -29.25 -17.54
CA VAL A 662 2.32 -28.80 -16.88
C VAL A 662 3.32 -29.94 -16.91
N ASP A 663 4.37 -29.79 -17.69
CA ASP A 663 5.40 -30.79 -17.91
C ASP A 663 6.71 -30.37 -17.26
N ILE A 664 7.29 -31.18 -16.41
CA ILE A 664 8.66 -31.00 -15.90
C ILE A 664 9.61 -31.59 -16.95
N LEU A 665 10.19 -30.76 -17.78
CA LEU A 665 11.04 -31.19 -18.89
C LEU A 665 12.42 -31.65 -18.43
N TYR A 666 12.97 -30.91 -17.44
CA TYR A 666 14.32 -31.14 -16.94
C TYR A 666 14.34 -30.85 -15.45
N ALA A 667 14.90 -31.75 -14.67
CA ALA A 667 15.06 -31.64 -13.22
C ALA A 667 16.44 -32.24 -12.87
N PRO A 668 17.50 -31.41 -12.83
CA PRO A 668 18.86 -31.90 -12.54
C PRO A 668 18.94 -32.44 -11.13
N GLN A 669 19.56 -33.62 -10.98
CA GLN A 669 19.77 -34.21 -9.67
C GLN A 669 21.12 -33.82 -9.09
N MET A 670 21.20 -33.70 -7.77
CA MET A 670 22.49 -33.54 -7.12
C MET A 670 23.38 -34.76 -7.31
N GLU A 671 24.64 -34.50 -7.63
CA GLU A 671 25.63 -35.60 -7.70
C GLU A 671 25.85 -36.21 -6.30
N ASP A 672 26.04 -37.55 -6.25
CA ASP A 672 26.40 -38.26 -5.03
C ASP A 672 27.73 -37.70 -4.49
N GLY A 673 27.70 -37.12 -3.30
CA GLY A 673 28.86 -36.49 -2.67
C GLY A 673 28.95 -34.98 -2.80
N ALA A 674 27.90 -34.28 -3.32
CA ALA A 674 27.80 -32.82 -3.25
C ALA A 674 27.90 -32.37 -1.79
N ALA A 675 28.54 -31.24 -1.56
CA ALA A 675 28.71 -30.67 -0.21
C ALA A 675 27.33 -30.47 0.46
N GLU A 676 27.26 -30.75 1.75
CA GLU A 676 26.05 -30.52 2.54
C GLU A 676 25.68 -29.02 2.45
N GLY A 677 24.49 -28.72 1.91
CA GLY A 677 24.05 -27.34 1.63
C GLY A 677 24.41 -26.79 0.24
N ALA A 678 24.86 -27.66 -0.71
CA ALA A 678 25.08 -27.24 -2.09
C ALA A 678 23.74 -26.78 -2.70
N THR A 679 23.70 -25.56 -3.20
CA THR A 679 22.57 -24.93 -3.91
C THR A 679 23.13 -24.18 -5.10
N GLY A 680 22.35 -24.09 -6.18
CA GLY A 680 22.85 -23.36 -7.32
C GLY A 680 21.89 -23.30 -8.49
N ASN A 681 22.19 -22.41 -9.42
CA ASN A 681 21.41 -22.19 -10.62
C ASN A 681 21.40 -23.45 -11.52
N GLU A 682 22.44 -24.30 -11.38
CA GLU A 682 22.56 -25.58 -12.07
C GLU A 682 21.47 -26.61 -11.72
N TYR A 683 20.78 -26.45 -10.59
CA TYR A 683 19.68 -27.32 -10.18
C TYR A 683 18.31 -26.83 -10.65
N SER A 684 18.25 -25.75 -11.43
CA SER A 684 16.99 -25.17 -11.89
C SER A 684 16.15 -26.16 -12.69
N ASN A 685 14.93 -26.40 -12.23
CA ASN A 685 13.92 -27.17 -12.97
C ASN A 685 13.46 -26.37 -14.20
N VAL A 686 13.21 -27.07 -15.31
CA VAL A 686 12.62 -26.50 -16.51
C VAL A 686 11.18 -26.99 -16.66
N ILE A 687 10.24 -26.07 -16.66
CA ILE A 687 8.80 -26.34 -16.64
C ILE A 687 8.18 -25.82 -17.94
N ARG A 688 7.34 -26.62 -18.60
CA ARG A 688 6.53 -26.18 -19.72
C ARG A 688 5.06 -26.23 -19.35
N VAL A 689 4.37 -25.10 -19.50
CA VAL A 689 2.91 -24.99 -19.34
C VAL A 689 2.29 -24.85 -20.72
N SER A 690 1.34 -25.72 -21.06
CA SER A 690 0.74 -25.75 -22.40
C SER A 690 -0.79 -25.78 -22.33
N TYR A 691 -1.44 -24.98 -23.21
CA TYR A 691 -2.87 -25.01 -23.41
C TYR A 691 -3.19 -24.80 -24.89
N GLY A 692 -3.72 -25.85 -25.55
CA GLY A 692 -3.91 -25.85 -27.00
C GLY A 692 -2.61 -25.62 -27.77
N ALA A 693 -2.57 -24.61 -28.61
CA ALA A 693 -1.37 -24.27 -29.40
C ALA A 693 -0.40 -23.30 -28.68
N ALA A 694 -0.75 -22.80 -27.51
CA ALA A 694 0.09 -21.90 -26.73
C ALA A 694 0.90 -22.68 -25.70
N SER A 695 2.22 -22.40 -25.60
CA SER A 695 3.12 -23.02 -24.64
C SER A 695 4.06 -21.97 -24.03
N PHE A 696 4.32 -22.12 -22.75
CA PHE A 696 5.15 -21.23 -21.94
C PHE A 696 6.27 -22.05 -21.31
N LEU A 697 7.51 -21.64 -21.48
CA LEU A 697 8.68 -22.31 -20.94
C LEU A 697 9.30 -21.48 -19.84
N PHE A 698 9.41 -22.05 -18.65
CA PHE A 698 10.04 -21.47 -17.48
C PHE A 698 11.35 -22.23 -17.22
N THR A 699 12.44 -21.50 -17.18
CA THR A 699 13.80 -22.06 -17.14
C THR A 699 14.53 -21.74 -15.84
N GLY A 700 13.87 -21.05 -14.91
CA GLY A 700 14.51 -20.52 -13.72
C GLY A 700 15.81 -19.78 -14.07
N ASP A 701 16.88 -20.08 -13.37
CA ASP A 701 18.21 -19.50 -13.59
C ASP A 701 19.18 -20.47 -14.31
N LEU A 702 18.63 -21.38 -15.12
CA LEU A 702 19.39 -22.38 -15.87
C LEU A 702 20.57 -21.73 -16.58
N VAL A 703 21.76 -22.30 -16.43
CA VAL A 703 22.99 -21.80 -17.05
C VAL A 703 23.34 -22.58 -18.31
N ALA A 704 24.23 -22.05 -19.15
CA ALA A 704 24.55 -22.55 -20.47
C ALA A 704 24.99 -24.03 -20.50
N GLU A 705 25.63 -24.52 -19.45
CA GLU A 705 26.05 -25.93 -19.35
C GLU A 705 24.83 -26.84 -19.24
N GLN A 706 23.87 -26.51 -18.44
CA GLN A 706 22.61 -27.25 -18.24
C GLN A 706 21.67 -27.11 -19.44
N GLU A 707 21.62 -25.92 -20.10
CA GLU A 707 20.92 -25.78 -21.37
C GLU A 707 21.44 -26.80 -22.40
N LYS A 708 22.76 -26.93 -22.51
CA LYS A 708 23.40 -27.89 -23.39
C LYS A 708 23.11 -29.34 -22.96
N ALA A 709 23.21 -29.66 -21.65
CA ALA A 709 22.90 -30.98 -21.11
C ALA A 709 21.48 -31.40 -21.44
N MET A 710 20.51 -30.53 -21.20
CA MET A 710 19.09 -30.72 -21.52
C MET A 710 18.87 -31.03 -23.02
N LEU A 711 19.54 -30.34 -23.92
CA LEU A 711 19.46 -30.57 -25.37
C LEU A 711 20.10 -31.90 -25.76
N VAL A 712 21.23 -32.26 -25.17
CA VAL A 712 21.90 -33.56 -25.39
C VAL A 712 21.04 -34.74 -24.93
N GLU A 713 20.29 -34.58 -23.84
CA GLU A 713 19.31 -35.54 -23.38
C GLU A 713 18.08 -35.70 -24.31
N GLY A 714 17.99 -34.88 -25.36
CA GLY A 714 16.89 -34.91 -26.31
C GLY A 714 15.59 -34.26 -25.79
N LYS A 715 15.67 -33.46 -24.72
CA LYS A 715 14.51 -32.74 -24.20
C LYS A 715 14.15 -31.60 -25.17
N ASN A 716 12.86 -31.48 -25.47
CA ASN A 716 12.38 -30.46 -26.42
C ASN A 716 11.95 -29.16 -25.70
N PRO A 717 12.69 -28.04 -25.79
CA PRO A 717 12.35 -26.77 -25.16
C PRO A 717 11.38 -25.89 -25.99
N GLN A 718 10.84 -26.39 -27.09
CA GLN A 718 9.99 -25.58 -27.98
C GLN A 718 8.82 -24.94 -27.23
N CYS A 719 8.62 -23.60 -27.44
CA CYS A 719 7.61 -22.83 -26.75
C CYS A 719 7.14 -21.60 -27.56
N THR A 720 5.97 -21.08 -27.19
CA THR A 720 5.44 -19.82 -27.73
C THR A 720 6.00 -18.61 -27.00
N VAL A 721 6.09 -18.72 -25.67
CA VAL A 721 6.60 -17.68 -24.76
C VAL A 721 7.73 -18.30 -23.91
N LEU A 722 8.89 -17.66 -23.94
CA LEU A 722 10.04 -18.05 -23.10
C LEU A 722 10.16 -17.07 -21.93
N LYS A 723 10.15 -17.58 -20.69
CA LYS A 723 10.73 -16.87 -19.55
C LYS A 723 12.25 -16.98 -19.68
N VAL A 724 12.91 -15.88 -19.95
CA VAL A 724 14.35 -15.83 -20.18
C VAL A 724 15.11 -16.24 -18.92
N ALA A 725 16.03 -17.16 -19.06
CA ALA A 725 16.79 -17.70 -17.95
C ALA A 725 17.64 -16.63 -17.23
N HIS A 726 17.76 -16.77 -15.91
CA HIS A 726 18.65 -16.01 -15.05
C HIS A 726 18.54 -14.49 -15.27
N HIS A 727 17.29 -14.01 -15.33
CA HIS A 727 16.94 -12.58 -15.51
C HIS A 727 17.61 -11.90 -16.71
N GLY A 728 18.00 -12.69 -17.71
CA GLY A 728 18.77 -12.20 -18.86
C GLY A 728 20.28 -12.08 -18.62
N SER A 729 20.85 -12.92 -17.75
CA SER A 729 22.29 -13.02 -17.55
C SER A 729 23.00 -13.47 -18.83
N LYS A 730 24.22 -12.96 -19.07
CA LYS A 730 25.06 -13.38 -20.19
C LYS A 730 25.45 -14.87 -20.16
N THR A 731 25.33 -15.51 -18.99
CA THR A 731 25.69 -16.94 -18.77
C THR A 731 24.59 -17.90 -19.21
N SER A 732 23.47 -17.42 -19.72
CA SER A 732 22.28 -18.20 -20.02
C SER A 732 21.65 -17.81 -21.37
N THR A 733 20.62 -18.52 -21.79
CA THR A 733 19.84 -18.29 -23.00
C THR A 733 20.76 -18.25 -24.24
N THR A 734 21.46 -19.36 -24.46
CA THR A 734 22.44 -19.54 -25.57
C THR A 734 21.76 -19.52 -26.94
N GLU A 735 22.53 -19.28 -28.01
CA GLU A 735 22.05 -19.34 -29.42
C GLU A 735 21.47 -20.75 -29.72
N ASP A 736 22.12 -21.80 -29.27
CA ASP A 736 21.71 -23.21 -29.51
C ASP A 736 20.37 -23.50 -28.81
N PHE A 737 20.24 -23.00 -27.57
CA PHE A 737 18.99 -23.11 -26.81
C PHE A 737 17.84 -22.33 -27.48
N LEU A 738 18.08 -21.11 -27.94
CA LEU A 738 17.08 -20.32 -28.66
C LEU A 738 16.69 -20.96 -29.99
N ALA A 739 17.63 -21.54 -30.72
CA ALA A 739 17.36 -22.25 -31.95
C ALA A 739 16.47 -23.49 -31.74
N ALA A 740 16.59 -24.16 -30.60
CA ALA A 740 15.74 -25.31 -30.22
C ALA A 740 14.38 -24.86 -29.65
N ALA A 741 14.35 -23.80 -28.84
CA ALA A 741 13.12 -23.30 -28.17
C ALA A 741 12.20 -22.53 -29.12
N GLN A 742 12.72 -21.80 -30.10
CA GLN A 742 12.00 -21.05 -31.13
C GLN A 742 10.82 -20.19 -30.60
N PRO A 743 11.02 -19.38 -29.51
CA PRO A 743 9.95 -18.59 -28.94
C PRO A 743 9.55 -17.43 -29.85
N ARG A 744 8.26 -17.08 -29.89
CA ARG A 744 7.78 -15.84 -30.52
C ARG A 744 7.92 -14.64 -29.62
N PHE A 745 7.81 -14.87 -28.30
CA PHE A 745 7.85 -13.86 -27.26
C PHE A 745 8.84 -14.29 -26.16
N ALA A 746 9.52 -13.31 -25.60
CA ALA A 746 10.39 -13.51 -24.45
C ALA A 746 9.96 -12.56 -23.32
N VAL A 747 9.85 -13.09 -22.10
CA VAL A 747 9.60 -12.28 -20.91
C VAL A 747 10.84 -12.36 -20.02
N ILE A 748 11.35 -11.19 -19.63
CA ILE A 748 12.48 -11.06 -18.72
C ILE A 748 11.94 -10.51 -17.41
N SER A 749 11.93 -11.33 -16.36
CA SER A 749 11.65 -10.87 -14.99
C SER A 749 12.93 -10.28 -14.44
N VAL A 750 12.97 -9.00 -14.18
CA VAL A 750 14.17 -8.28 -13.77
C VAL A 750 13.82 -7.02 -12.99
N GLY A 751 14.63 -6.68 -12.01
CA GLY A 751 14.44 -5.49 -11.19
C GLY A 751 14.94 -4.23 -11.88
N ARG A 752 14.17 -3.15 -11.77
CA ARG A 752 14.57 -1.83 -12.27
C ARG A 752 15.83 -1.35 -11.54
N ASP A 753 16.80 -0.85 -12.28
CA ASP A 753 18.08 -0.36 -11.73
C ASP A 753 18.86 -1.41 -10.89
N ASN A 754 18.74 -2.71 -11.24
CA ASN A 754 19.45 -3.77 -10.55
C ASN A 754 20.97 -3.59 -10.60
N ASN A 755 21.67 -4.17 -9.64
CA ASN A 755 23.13 -4.05 -9.52
C ASN A 755 23.92 -5.09 -10.34
N PHE A 756 23.22 -6.02 -11.03
CA PHE A 756 23.80 -7.15 -11.75
C PHE A 756 24.09 -6.81 -13.21
N GLY A 757 23.52 -5.69 -13.70
CA GLY A 757 23.57 -5.32 -15.10
C GLY A 757 22.67 -6.19 -16.00
N HIS A 758 21.64 -6.78 -15.41
CA HIS A 758 20.63 -7.56 -16.14
C HIS A 758 19.51 -6.65 -16.66
N PRO A 759 18.88 -6.98 -17.79
CA PRO A 759 19.34 -7.99 -18.77
C PRO A 759 20.62 -7.54 -19.47
N ALA A 760 21.53 -8.50 -19.70
CA ALA A 760 22.78 -8.22 -20.40
C ALA A 760 22.51 -7.82 -21.87
N PRO A 761 23.20 -6.81 -22.41
CA PRO A 761 23.02 -6.37 -23.79
C PRO A 761 23.17 -7.49 -24.82
N GLU A 762 24.04 -8.46 -24.55
CA GLU A 762 24.27 -9.62 -25.39
C GLU A 762 23.05 -10.51 -25.51
N VAL A 763 22.30 -10.70 -24.41
CA VAL A 763 21.04 -11.48 -24.39
C VAL A 763 19.95 -10.75 -25.16
N ILE A 764 19.82 -9.45 -24.94
CA ILE A 764 18.88 -8.61 -25.71
C ILE A 764 19.20 -8.70 -27.20
N GLY A 765 20.49 -8.56 -27.58
CA GLY A 765 20.93 -8.67 -28.96
C GLY A 765 20.62 -10.04 -29.59
N ARG A 766 20.81 -11.15 -28.84
CA ARG A 766 20.45 -12.49 -29.31
C ARG A 766 18.95 -12.63 -29.58
N LEU A 767 18.11 -12.17 -28.64
CA LEU A 767 16.66 -12.23 -28.80
C LEU A 767 16.19 -11.39 -30.00
N GLN A 768 16.69 -10.16 -30.14
CA GLN A 768 16.37 -9.28 -31.26
C GLN A 768 16.81 -9.84 -32.61
N LYS A 769 18.02 -10.42 -32.69
CA LYS A 769 18.54 -11.06 -33.91
C LYS A 769 17.66 -12.20 -34.39
N ASN A 770 17.03 -12.93 -33.45
CA ASN A 770 16.10 -14.01 -33.74
C ASN A 770 14.65 -13.53 -33.97
N GLY A 771 14.40 -12.21 -34.01
CA GLY A 771 13.07 -11.62 -34.25
C GLY A 771 12.07 -11.84 -33.11
N ILE A 772 12.55 -12.12 -31.89
CA ILE A 772 11.72 -12.41 -30.73
C ILE A 772 11.28 -11.08 -30.11
N LYS A 773 9.97 -10.91 -29.88
CA LYS A 773 9.43 -9.74 -29.18
C LYS A 773 9.70 -9.87 -27.69
N ILE A 774 10.32 -8.86 -27.09
CA ILE A 774 10.75 -8.85 -25.70
C ILE A 774 9.77 -8.03 -24.86
N TYR A 775 9.45 -8.53 -23.67
CA TYR A 775 8.77 -7.84 -22.60
C TYR A 775 9.65 -7.90 -21.34
N ARG A 776 9.62 -6.84 -20.52
CA ARG A 776 10.49 -6.73 -19.34
C ARG A 776 9.69 -6.21 -18.15
N THR A 777 9.75 -6.91 -17.00
CA THR A 777 8.99 -6.48 -15.82
C THR A 777 9.45 -5.13 -15.24
N ASP A 778 10.71 -4.77 -15.42
CA ASP A 778 11.24 -3.46 -14.99
C ASP A 778 10.76 -2.28 -15.85
N GLU A 779 10.39 -2.54 -17.10
CA GLU A 779 9.86 -1.53 -18.03
C GLU A 779 8.34 -1.61 -18.17
N ASP A 780 7.80 -2.81 -18.37
CA ASP A 780 6.39 -3.09 -18.68
C ASP A 780 5.53 -3.35 -17.44
N GLY A 781 6.13 -3.49 -16.24
CA GLY A 781 5.43 -3.98 -15.05
C GLY A 781 5.05 -5.45 -15.17
N ALA A 782 3.97 -5.87 -14.53
CA ALA A 782 3.45 -7.22 -14.70
C ALA A 782 3.07 -7.47 -16.16
N VAL A 783 3.45 -8.65 -16.69
CA VAL A 783 3.12 -9.07 -18.06
C VAL A 783 2.09 -10.20 -17.98
N VAL A 784 0.92 -9.99 -18.54
CA VAL A 784 -0.19 -10.95 -18.50
C VAL A 784 -0.48 -11.49 -19.90
N CYS A 785 -0.28 -12.79 -20.07
CA CYS A 785 -0.58 -13.52 -21.28
C CYS A 785 -1.93 -14.22 -21.12
N ARG A 786 -2.86 -14.02 -22.07
CA ARG A 786 -4.18 -14.66 -22.11
C ARG A 786 -4.30 -15.49 -23.37
N THR A 787 -4.76 -16.75 -23.22
CA THR A 787 -4.95 -17.63 -24.36
C THR A 787 -6.22 -18.50 -24.24
N ASP A 788 -6.92 -18.63 -25.32
CA ASP A 788 -8.04 -19.57 -25.51
C ASP A 788 -7.58 -20.92 -26.09
N GLY A 789 -6.26 -21.15 -26.11
CA GLY A 789 -5.64 -22.32 -26.75
C GLY A 789 -5.38 -22.16 -28.25
N LYS A 790 -5.86 -21.08 -28.91
CA LYS A 790 -5.64 -20.78 -30.33
C LYS A 790 -4.97 -19.43 -30.54
N THR A 791 -5.40 -18.44 -29.81
CA THR A 791 -4.87 -17.07 -29.86
C THR A 791 -4.15 -16.72 -28.57
N LEU A 792 -3.16 -15.85 -28.65
CA LEU A 792 -2.42 -15.33 -27.51
C LEU A 792 -2.49 -13.81 -27.52
N ARG A 793 -2.89 -13.22 -26.41
CA ARG A 793 -2.88 -11.77 -26.16
C ARG A 793 -1.95 -11.48 -24.99
N ILE A 794 -1.20 -10.39 -25.07
CA ILE A 794 -0.27 -9.98 -24.02
C ILE A 794 -0.63 -8.56 -23.61
N GLU A 795 -0.81 -8.34 -22.30
CA GLU A 795 -1.13 -7.08 -21.67
C GLU A 795 -0.01 -6.72 -20.70
N THR A 796 0.29 -5.44 -20.56
CA THR A 796 1.31 -4.92 -19.62
C THR A 796 0.67 -3.88 -18.70
N PHE A 797 1.31 -3.62 -17.53
CA PHE A 797 0.75 -2.76 -16.48
C PHE A 797 1.58 -1.49 -16.20
N ARG A 798 2.51 -1.17 -17.09
CA ARG A 798 3.21 0.12 -17.18
C ARG A 798 3.18 0.66 -18.59
#